data_7009d1602b91b99da74c03e4e7277bbf
#
_entry.id   7009d1602b91b99da74c03e4e7277bbf
#
_cell.length_a   1.000
_cell.length_b   1.000
_cell.length_c   1.000
_cell.angle_alpha   90.00
_cell.angle_beta   90.00
_cell.angle_gamma   90.00
#
_symmetry.space_group_name_H-M   'P 1'
#
loop_
_entity.id
_entity.type
_entity.pdbx_description
1 polymer ?
#
loop_
_entity_poly.entity_id
_entity_poly.type
_entity_poly.pdbx_seq_one_letter_code
_entity_poly.pdbx_strand_id
1 'polypeptide(L)'
;MFDSFIQHLLGNNTDRELKKMWPIVRHINDLEPQMTALSDSSLQAKTFEFKERLQKGETLDDLLPEAFAVVREASRRVLGMRHFDVQLLGGIVLHRGGIAEMKTGEGKTLVATLPVYLNALTGEGAHVVTVNDYLATRDSEEMGQIYKFLGLSVGLIVHDLNYEQRRRAYNSDITYGTNNEFGFDYLRDNMVISKDQMVQRPLNYCIVDEVDSILIDEARTPLIISGPGEKSTDLYYTLAGIVKTFTKDDYIMDEKQKTIAPTDSGVAKVEKMLGISNMFDNEHLDLNHLVIQALRARFMMHRDKDYVVKNGEIVIVDEFTGRLMFGRRYSDGLHQSIEAKENVKVQGESKTLATITFQNYFRMYKKLAGMTGTAKTEEDEFNKIYKLDVYVIPTNKPMIRKDLPDVIYKTKNAKYRAVVREVVKRHATGQPILVGTTSISQSEILSQMLDKEHIVHNVLNAKYHEKEAEIIKDAGQRDMVTIATNMAGRGTDIKLGKGVAELGGLMIIGTERHESRRIDNQLRGRAGRQGDPGTTQFYLSLEDDLMRIFGSDNISKFMDKLGLDEDEPITAKMITKSIEKAQKKVESHNFEIRKYVLEYDDVMNQQREVLYAQRRQVLTSDSLKDTILGMVSDIIDDGLNKYADEKLYPEEWDFAGLLTQMQQYFVPKDATTSEELENLSRVEVKEKLYQIAVDLYEAREKEIGTETMRELERAIMLRVVDSKWMDHLDAMDALKEGINLRAYGQKNPLVEYKFEAYDMFEEMVDSIKRTTVTFLYHIQITYSKPVPQAEDHLQGAREVHDESAPVTAEDIKRDEERQ
;
A
#
# COMPACT_ATOMS: atom_id res chain seq x y z
N MET A 1 1.71 -2.72 35.53
CA MET A 1 0.68 -2.88 36.58
C MET A 1 0.22 -1.54 37.14
N PHE A 2 1.11 -0.58 37.47
CA PHE A 2 0.74 0.77 37.95
C PHE A 2 0.08 1.61 36.87
N ASP A 3 0.55 1.56 35.60
CA ASP A 3 -0.03 2.28 34.47
C ASP A 3 -1.44 1.78 34.13
N SER A 4 -1.66 0.44 34.19
CA SER A 4 -2.98 -0.15 33.95
C SER A 4 -4.00 0.23 35.05
N PHE A 5 -3.57 0.47 36.27
CA PHE A 5 -4.42 0.89 37.38
C PHE A 5 -4.76 2.38 37.28
N ILE A 6 -3.82 3.20 36.83
CA ILE A 6 -4.04 4.65 36.58
C ILE A 6 -4.96 4.86 35.38
N GLN A 7 -4.79 4.07 34.29
CA GLN A 7 -5.68 4.11 33.13
C GLN A 7 -7.12 3.70 33.49
N HIS A 8 -7.30 2.74 34.40
CA HIS A 8 -8.64 2.31 34.86
C HIS A 8 -9.33 3.35 35.76
N LEU A 9 -8.56 4.13 36.54
CA LEU A 9 -9.09 5.16 37.45
C LEU A 9 -9.31 6.53 36.76
N LEU A 10 -8.53 6.84 35.74
CA LEU A 10 -8.55 8.15 35.08
C LEU A 10 -9.32 8.18 33.75
N GLY A 11 -9.74 7.02 33.22
CA GLY A 11 -10.30 6.87 31.86
C GLY A 11 -9.22 7.07 30.79
N ASN A 12 -9.33 6.42 29.65
CA ASN A 12 -8.46 6.64 28.51
C ASN A 12 -8.53 8.11 28.07
N ASN A 13 -7.42 8.67 27.60
CA ASN A 13 -7.37 10.04 27.10
C ASN A 13 -8.42 10.26 25.99
N THR A 14 -8.63 9.27 25.14
CA THR A 14 -9.63 9.25 24.07
C THR A 14 -11.07 9.34 24.58
N ASP A 15 -11.40 8.67 25.68
CA ASP A 15 -12.76 8.76 26.30
C ASP A 15 -13.07 10.14 26.86
N ARG A 16 -12.04 10.83 27.36
CA ARG A 16 -12.19 12.23 27.84
C ARG A 16 -12.39 13.19 26.69
N GLU A 17 -11.65 13.01 25.61
CA GLU A 17 -11.80 13.83 24.40
C GLU A 17 -13.18 13.60 23.76
N LEU A 18 -13.68 12.37 23.68
CA LEU A 18 -15.05 12.09 23.23
C LEU A 18 -16.10 12.83 24.07
N LYS A 19 -15.93 12.87 25.40
CA LYS A 19 -16.85 13.63 26.28
C LYS A 19 -16.87 15.12 25.97
N LYS A 20 -15.74 15.71 25.53
CA LYS A 20 -15.66 17.12 25.12
C LYS A 20 -16.35 17.39 23.77
N MET A 21 -16.56 16.39 22.95
CA MET A 21 -17.22 16.52 21.65
C MET A 21 -18.76 16.49 21.76
N TRP A 22 -19.32 15.90 22.80
CA TRP A 22 -20.78 15.85 23.01
C TRP A 22 -21.50 17.20 23.06
N PRO A 23 -20.93 18.27 23.60
CA PRO A 23 -21.53 19.61 23.49
C PRO A 23 -21.70 20.10 22.06
N ILE A 24 -20.73 19.76 21.16
CA ILE A 24 -20.82 20.07 19.73
C ILE A 24 -21.99 19.32 19.10
N VAL A 25 -22.13 18.03 19.42
CA VAL A 25 -23.28 17.21 18.94
C VAL A 25 -24.60 17.84 19.38
N ARG A 26 -24.69 18.28 20.62
CA ARG A 26 -25.93 18.96 21.12
C ARG A 26 -26.20 20.23 20.34
N HIS A 27 -25.16 21.03 20.08
CA HIS A 27 -25.32 22.26 19.30
C HIS A 27 -25.79 21.97 17.87
N ILE A 28 -25.27 20.92 17.23
CA ILE A 28 -25.77 20.46 15.92
C ILE A 28 -27.27 20.08 15.99
N ASN A 29 -27.68 19.42 17.07
CA ASN A 29 -29.10 19.08 17.26
C ASN A 29 -29.97 20.34 17.46
N ASP A 30 -29.48 21.34 18.16
CA ASP A 30 -30.19 22.63 18.35
C ASP A 30 -30.39 23.38 17.04
N LEU A 31 -29.50 23.21 16.06
CA LEU A 31 -29.60 23.80 14.71
C LEU A 31 -30.55 23.05 13.76
N GLU A 32 -30.88 21.80 14.06
CA GLU A 32 -31.67 20.94 13.18
C GLU A 32 -33.05 21.55 12.78
N PRO A 33 -33.85 22.14 13.71
CA PRO A 33 -35.13 22.77 13.35
C PRO A 33 -34.97 23.92 12.35
N GLN A 34 -33.89 24.69 12.46
CA GLN A 34 -33.59 25.79 11.54
C GLN A 34 -33.26 25.26 10.13
N MET A 35 -32.44 24.21 10.05
CA MET A 35 -32.08 23.61 8.75
C MET A 35 -33.29 22.95 8.10
N THR A 36 -34.14 22.27 8.87
CA THR A 36 -35.37 21.65 8.38
C THR A 36 -36.34 22.64 7.79
N ALA A 37 -36.41 23.88 8.34
CA ALA A 37 -37.28 24.94 7.85
C ALA A 37 -36.82 25.59 6.52
N LEU A 38 -35.55 25.39 6.12
CA LEU A 38 -35.01 25.96 4.89
C LEU A 38 -35.61 25.27 3.66
N SER A 39 -35.83 26.03 2.59
CA SER A 39 -36.10 25.46 1.24
C SER A 39 -34.82 24.76 0.72
N ASP A 40 -34.97 23.91 -0.29
CA ASP A 40 -33.83 23.25 -0.94
C ASP A 40 -32.81 24.27 -1.44
N SER A 41 -33.29 25.33 -2.11
CA SER A 41 -32.41 26.38 -2.61
C SER A 41 -31.69 27.14 -1.51
N SER A 42 -32.34 27.37 -0.38
CA SER A 42 -31.72 28.04 0.77
C SER A 42 -30.70 27.12 1.48
N LEU A 43 -30.97 25.82 1.52
CA LEU A 43 -30.03 24.84 2.08
C LEU A 43 -28.78 24.69 1.20
N GLN A 44 -28.96 24.66 -0.13
CA GLN A 44 -27.89 24.66 -1.12
C GLN A 44 -27.01 25.91 -1.04
N ALA A 45 -27.65 27.10 -0.85
CA ALA A 45 -26.95 28.37 -0.73
C ALA A 45 -26.00 28.43 0.48
N LYS A 46 -26.20 27.59 1.51
CA LYS A 46 -25.30 27.49 2.67
C LYS A 46 -23.86 27.13 2.28
N THR A 47 -23.67 26.32 1.25
CA THR A 47 -22.33 25.99 0.74
C THR A 47 -21.58 27.25 0.29
N PHE A 48 -22.24 28.14 -0.41
CA PHE A 48 -21.68 29.42 -0.84
C PHE A 48 -21.36 30.33 0.35
N GLU A 49 -22.29 30.43 1.29
CA GLU A 49 -22.11 31.18 2.52
C GLU A 49 -20.89 30.68 3.31
N PHE A 50 -20.73 29.38 3.47
CA PHE A 50 -19.59 28.81 4.20
C PHE A 50 -18.26 29.06 3.46
N LYS A 51 -18.20 28.92 2.13
CA LYS A 51 -17.02 29.25 1.35
C LYS A 51 -16.63 30.73 1.50
N GLU A 52 -17.60 31.64 1.54
CA GLU A 52 -17.38 33.08 1.74
C GLU A 52 -16.89 33.39 3.16
N ARG A 53 -17.44 32.72 4.19
CA ARG A 53 -17.00 32.85 5.59
C ARG A 53 -15.56 32.36 5.78
N LEU A 54 -15.17 31.24 5.15
CA LEU A 54 -13.78 30.78 5.13
C LEU A 54 -12.83 31.80 4.50
N GLN A 55 -13.24 32.42 3.37
CA GLN A 55 -12.44 33.49 2.73
C GLN A 55 -12.29 34.74 3.63
N LYS A 56 -13.25 34.98 4.53
CA LYS A 56 -13.21 36.06 5.52
C LYS A 56 -12.42 35.71 6.78
N GLY A 57 -11.87 34.49 6.87
CA GLY A 57 -10.96 34.06 7.94
C GLY A 57 -11.59 33.23 9.06
N GLU A 58 -12.86 32.81 8.94
CA GLU A 58 -13.40 31.76 9.82
C GLU A 58 -12.72 30.43 9.58
N THR A 59 -12.66 29.60 10.61
CA THR A 59 -12.04 28.27 10.53
C THR A 59 -13.07 27.19 10.20
N LEU A 60 -12.60 26.02 9.75
CA LEU A 60 -13.46 24.86 9.57
C LEU A 60 -14.12 24.40 10.88
N ASP A 61 -13.43 24.56 12.01
CA ASP A 61 -13.98 24.23 13.34
C ASP A 61 -15.14 25.16 13.74
N ASP A 62 -15.09 26.44 13.35
CA ASP A 62 -16.18 27.41 13.59
C ASP A 62 -17.42 27.04 12.77
N LEU A 63 -17.22 26.58 11.54
CA LEU A 63 -18.30 26.18 10.62
C LEU A 63 -18.87 24.79 10.92
N LEU A 64 -18.12 23.92 11.62
CA LEU A 64 -18.45 22.52 11.80
C LEU A 64 -19.89 22.28 12.28
N PRO A 65 -20.44 22.95 13.31
CA PRO A 65 -21.79 22.65 13.77
C PRO A 65 -22.85 22.93 12.72
N GLU A 66 -22.77 24.07 12.02
CA GLU A 66 -23.70 24.44 10.96
C GLU A 66 -23.56 23.53 9.74
N ALA A 67 -22.32 23.27 9.30
CA ALA A 67 -22.04 22.40 8.16
C ALA A 67 -22.57 20.98 8.38
N PHE A 68 -22.37 20.40 9.57
CA PHE A 68 -22.90 19.08 9.90
C PHE A 68 -24.43 19.07 9.96
N ALA A 69 -25.06 20.13 10.46
CA ALA A 69 -26.51 20.27 10.45
C ALA A 69 -27.07 20.33 9.01
N VAL A 70 -26.37 21.04 8.12
CA VAL A 70 -26.73 21.14 6.69
C VAL A 70 -26.60 19.76 6.00
N VAL A 71 -25.49 19.04 6.20
CA VAL A 71 -25.29 17.69 5.62
C VAL A 71 -26.32 16.72 6.15
N ARG A 72 -26.63 16.77 7.45
CA ARG A 72 -27.64 15.90 8.07
C ARG A 72 -29.01 16.08 7.45
N GLU A 73 -29.43 17.34 7.24
CA GLU A 73 -30.70 17.65 6.61
C GLU A 73 -30.70 17.29 5.12
N ALA A 74 -29.61 17.58 4.39
CA ALA A 74 -29.45 17.17 3.00
C ALA A 74 -29.54 15.63 2.84
N SER A 75 -28.86 14.89 3.69
CA SER A 75 -28.91 13.43 3.74
C SER A 75 -30.33 12.90 3.99
N ARG A 76 -31.06 13.54 4.90
CA ARG A 76 -32.46 13.19 5.18
C ARG A 76 -33.35 13.42 3.96
N ARG A 77 -33.16 14.54 3.23
CA ARG A 77 -33.97 14.86 2.05
C ARG A 77 -33.66 13.97 0.86
N VAL A 78 -32.37 13.73 0.59
CA VAL A 78 -31.91 13.05 -0.62
C VAL A 78 -31.95 11.54 -0.47
N LEU A 79 -31.47 10.99 0.67
CA LEU A 79 -31.34 9.55 0.89
C LEU A 79 -32.38 8.99 1.88
N GLY A 80 -33.18 9.84 2.54
CA GLY A 80 -34.05 9.42 3.64
C GLY A 80 -33.29 9.00 4.90
N MET A 81 -32.01 9.27 4.99
CA MET A 81 -31.13 8.87 6.09
C MET A 81 -30.76 10.07 6.97
N ARG A 82 -31.20 10.07 8.20
CA ARG A 82 -30.81 11.06 9.21
C ARG A 82 -29.66 10.54 10.06
N HIS A 83 -28.55 11.25 10.13
CA HIS A 83 -27.43 10.87 10.97
C HIS A 83 -27.82 10.79 12.45
N PHE A 84 -27.41 9.72 13.13
CA PHE A 84 -27.55 9.56 14.59
C PHE A 84 -26.52 10.41 15.33
N ASP A 85 -26.76 10.68 16.60
CA ASP A 85 -25.84 11.48 17.42
C ASP A 85 -24.43 10.86 17.53
N VAL A 86 -24.36 9.53 17.63
CA VAL A 86 -23.09 8.80 17.62
C VAL A 86 -22.37 8.91 16.26
N GLN A 87 -23.11 9.06 15.18
CA GLN A 87 -22.54 9.28 13.86
C GLN A 87 -21.98 10.71 13.71
N LEU A 88 -22.65 11.71 14.29
CA LEU A 88 -22.08 13.07 14.37
C LEU A 88 -20.77 13.07 15.16
N LEU A 89 -20.72 12.31 16.26
CA LEU A 89 -19.51 12.15 17.06
C LEU A 89 -18.37 11.55 16.24
N GLY A 90 -18.64 10.47 15.48
CA GLY A 90 -17.70 9.88 14.55
C GLY A 90 -17.20 10.87 13.50
N GLY A 91 -18.11 11.66 12.93
CA GLY A 91 -17.76 12.73 11.97
C GLY A 91 -16.82 13.79 12.53
N ILE A 92 -17.02 14.19 13.81
CA ILE A 92 -16.11 15.13 14.50
C ILE A 92 -14.72 14.53 14.67
N VAL A 93 -14.63 13.25 15.05
CA VAL A 93 -13.34 12.55 15.18
C VAL A 93 -12.60 12.54 13.84
N LEU A 94 -13.29 12.19 12.76
CA LEU A 94 -12.71 12.17 11.41
C LEU A 94 -12.26 13.57 10.95
N HIS A 95 -13.05 14.61 11.25
CA HIS A 95 -12.65 15.99 10.94
C HIS A 95 -11.36 16.39 11.68
N ARG A 96 -11.18 15.95 12.91
CA ARG A 96 -9.99 16.23 13.72
C ARG A 96 -8.76 15.40 13.37
N GLY A 97 -8.83 14.54 12.35
CA GLY A 97 -7.71 13.71 11.94
C GLY A 97 -7.49 12.53 12.88
N GLY A 98 -8.55 11.91 13.38
CA GLY A 98 -8.51 10.70 14.20
C GLY A 98 -9.10 9.49 13.47
N ILE A 99 -8.96 8.32 14.09
CA ILE A 99 -9.62 7.10 13.63
C ILE A 99 -10.92 6.89 14.42
N ALA A 100 -12.05 6.87 13.70
CA ALA A 100 -13.34 6.53 14.27
C ALA A 100 -13.55 5.01 14.21
N GLU A 101 -13.34 4.31 15.35
CA GLU A 101 -13.75 2.91 15.42
C GLU A 101 -15.25 2.84 15.65
N MET A 102 -15.99 2.51 14.62
CA MET A 102 -17.44 2.30 14.65
C MET A 102 -17.75 0.87 14.27
N LYS A 103 -18.52 0.18 15.10
CA LYS A 103 -18.86 -1.23 14.83
C LYS A 103 -19.51 -1.39 13.46
N THR A 104 -19.29 -2.54 12.85
CA THR A 104 -19.87 -2.84 11.53
C THR A 104 -21.39 -2.70 11.57
N GLY A 105 -21.97 -2.04 10.57
CA GLY A 105 -23.41 -1.76 10.53
C GLY A 105 -23.82 -0.44 11.21
N GLU A 106 -22.88 0.34 11.78
CA GLU A 106 -23.20 1.66 12.38
C GLU A 106 -23.20 2.81 11.33
N GLY A 107 -23.07 2.49 10.03
CA GLY A 107 -23.21 3.46 8.95
C GLY A 107 -22.00 4.38 8.76
N LYS A 108 -20.78 3.84 8.82
CA LYS A 108 -19.52 4.58 8.60
C LYS A 108 -19.52 5.39 7.31
N THR A 109 -19.98 4.81 6.21
CA THR A 109 -20.06 5.47 4.90
C THR A 109 -20.86 6.78 4.97
N LEU A 110 -21.98 6.77 5.68
CA LEU A 110 -22.79 7.96 5.91
C LEU A 110 -22.09 8.98 6.79
N VAL A 111 -21.38 8.51 7.84
CA VAL A 111 -20.59 9.38 8.76
C VAL A 111 -19.54 10.17 8.00
N ALA A 112 -18.85 9.54 7.05
CA ALA A 112 -17.81 10.19 6.24
C ALA A 112 -18.34 11.42 5.50
N THR A 113 -19.65 11.47 5.16
CA THR A 113 -20.22 12.61 4.42
C THR A 113 -20.09 13.93 5.17
N LEU A 114 -20.12 13.91 6.49
CA LEU A 114 -20.05 15.09 7.35
C LEU A 114 -18.69 15.82 7.24
N PRO A 115 -17.56 15.17 7.58
CA PRO A 115 -16.26 15.82 7.52
C PRO A 115 -15.76 15.98 6.08
N VAL A 116 -16.15 15.12 5.14
CA VAL A 116 -15.79 15.27 3.72
C VAL A 116 -16.39 16.55 3.14
N TYR A 117 -17.68 16.81 3.36
CA TYR A 117 -18.31 18.07 2.97
C TYR A 117 -17.59 19.28 3.57
N LEU A 118 -17.36 19.26 4.87
CA LEU A 118 -16.72 20.37 5.58
C LEU A 118 -15.32 20.69 5.06
N ASN A 119 -14.48 19.65 4.87
CA ASN A 119 -13.13 19.87 4.38
C ASN A 119 -13.09 20.21 2.88
N ALA A 120 -14.06 19.76 2.08
CA ALA A 120 -14.16 20.13 0.67
C ALA A 120 -14.49 21.61 0.43
N LEU A 121 -15.05 22.31 1.44
CA LEU A 121 -15.33 23.76 1.36
C LEU A 121 -14.07 24.60 1.13
N THR A 122 -12.89 24.11 1.49
CA THR A 122 -11.62 24.82 1.25
C THR A 122 -11.27 24.94 -0.23
N GLY A 123 -11.86 24.10 -1.10
CA GLY A 123 -11.49 24.01 -2.51
C GLY A 123 -10.18 23.27 -2.80
N GLU A 124 -9.46 22.83 -1.77
CA GLU A 124 -8.19 22.10 -1.91
C GLU A 124 -8.37 20.59 -2.21
N GLY A 125 -9.59 20.10 -2.17
CA GLY A 125 -9.96 18.72 -2.41
C GLY A 125 -10.02 17.86 -1.13
N ALA A 126 -10.98 16.95 -1.11
CA ALA A 126 -11.13 15.94 -0.06
C ALA A 126 -11.20 14.56 -0.72
N HIS A 127 -10.39 13.62 -0.25
CA HIS A 127 -10.31 12.27 -0.77
C HIS A 127 -10.98 11.27 0.18
N VAL A 128 -11.72 10.31 -0.37
CA VAL A 128 -12.27 9.16 0.36
C VAL A 128 -11.70 7.91 -0.29
N VAL A 129 -10.88 7.20 0.47
CA VAL A 129 -10.13 6.04 -0.02
C VAL A 129 -10.75 4.77 0.50
N THR A 130 -11.02 3.82 -0.40
CA THR A 130 -11.59 2.51 -0.10
C THR A 130 -10.67 1.38 -0.57
N VAL A 131 -11.00 0.14 -0.20
CA VAL A 131 -10.17 -1.04 -0.53
C VAL A 131 -10.36 -1.62 -1.93
N ASN A 132 -11.41 -1.21 -2.66
CA ASN A 132 -11.67 -1.70 -4.02
C ASN A 132 -12.60 -0.79 -4.83
N ASP A 133 -12.61 -1.00 -6.15
CA ASP A 133 -13.38 -0.20 -7.12
C ASP A 133 -14.89 -0.29 -6.90
N TYR A 134 -15.40 -1.47 -6.51
CA TYR A 134 -16.82 -1.65 -6.23
C TYR A 134 -17.30 -0.73 -5.11
N LEU A 135 -16.58 -0.68 -3.99
CA LEU A 135 -16.93 0.20 -2.87
C LEU A 135 -16.76 1.67 -3.24
N ALA A 136 -15.67 2.02 -3.94
CA ALA A 136 -15.43 3.38 -4.40
C ALA A 136 -16.58 3.87 -5.30
N THR A 137 -17.01 3.05 -6.25
CA THR A 137 -18.10 3.36 -7.17
C THR A 137 -19.44 3.50 -6.43
N ARG A 138 -19.82 2.48 -5.65
CA ARG A 138 -21.06 2.47 -4.86
C ARG A 138 -21.16 3.70 -3.96
N ASP A 139 -20.10 3.95 -3.18
CA ASP A 139 -20.12 5.00 -2.17
C ASP A 139 -20.09 6.40 -2.81
N SER A 140 -19.40 6.57 -3.94
CA SER A 140 -19.42 7.81 -4.71
C SER A 140 -20.78 8.09 -5.33
N GLU A 141 -21.51 7.05 -5.78
CA GLU A 141 -22.85 7.18 -6.34
C GLU A 141 -23.91 7.45 -5.27
N GLU A 142 -23.89 6.70 -4.16
CA GLU A 142 -24.86 6.87 -3.09
C GLU A 142 -24.64 8.17 -2.32
N MET A 143 -23.44 8.37 -1.76
CA MET A 143 -23.13 9.55 -0.93
C MET A 143 -22.93 10.80 -1.77
N GLY A 144 -22.48 10.63 -3.02
CA GLY A 144 -22.33 11.71 -4.00
C GLY A 144 -23.62 12.48 -4.25
N GLN A 145 -24.79 11.89 -4.05
CA GLN A 145 -26.06 12.58 -4.18
C GLN A 145 -26.19 13.73 -3.17
N ILE A 146 -25.71 13.54 -1.92
CA ILE A 146 -25.73 14.57 -0.88
C ILE A 146 -24.83 15.75 -1.30
N TYR A 147 -23.61 15.47 -1.75
CA TYR A 147 -22.67 16.53 -2.12
C TYR A 147 -23.13 17.31 -3.35
N LYS A 148 -23.62 16.59 -4.37
CA LYS A 148 -24.20 17.21 -5.59
C LYS A 148 -25.42 18.08 -5.28
N PHE A 149 -26.30 17.62 -4.38
CA PHE A 149 -27.41 18.41 -3.89
C PHE A 149 -26.94 19.71 -3.23
N LEU A 150 -25.84 19.65 -2.46
CA LEU A 150 -25.24 20.81 -1.81
C LEU A 150 -24.31 21.63 -2.74
N GLY A 151 -24.22 21.31 -4.02
CA GLY A 151 -23.49 22.08 -5.03
C GLY A 151 -21.98 21.78 -5.10
N LEU A 152 -21.51 20.64 -4.56
CA LEU A 152 -20.15 20.18 -4.69
C LEU A 152 -20.00 19.11 -5.78
N SER A 153 -18.86 19.13 -6.48
CA SER A 153 -18.51 18.14 -7.49
C SER A 153 -17.91 16.88 -6.89
N VAL A 154 -18.20 15.74 -7.51
CA VAL A 154 -17.71 14.43 -7.06
C VAL A 154 -17.01 13.71 -8.22
N GLY A 155 -15.77 13.30 -8.00
CA GLY A 155 -14.96 12.49 -8.89
C GLY A 155 -14.80 11.08 -8.37
N LEU A 156 -14.48 10.15 -9.27
CA LEU A 156 -14.23 8.75 -8.97
C LEU A 156 -12.92 8.32 -9.66
N ILE A 157 -12.03 7.69 -8.92
CA ILE A 157 -10.77 7.10 -9.38
C ILE A 157 -10.84 5.60 -9.17
N VAL A 158 -10.89 4.87 -10.27
CA VAL A 158 -10.90 3.42 -10.35
C VAL A 158 -9.94 2.98 -11.44
N HIS A 159 -9.72 1.68 -11.57
CA HIS A 159 -8.90 1.11 -12.64
C HIS A 159 -9.40 1.57 -14.02
N ASP A 160 -8.60 1.42 -15.07
CA ASP A 160 -8.94 1.71 -16.47
C ASP A 160 -9.32 3.17 -16.86
N LEU A 161 -9.12 4.15 -16.00
CA LEU A 161 -9.31 5.56 -16.36
C LEU A 161 -8.09 6.12 -17.09
N ASN A 162 -8.36 6.89 -18.17
CA ASN A 162 -7.31 7.65 -18.86
C ASN A 162 -6.92 8.94 -18.10
N TYR A 163 -5.82 9.60 -18.52
CA TYR A 163 -5.29 10.81 -17.88
C TYR A 163 -6.32 11.93 -17.74
N GLU A 164 -7.13 12.18 -18.79
CA GLU A 164 -8.13 13.23 -18.73
C GLU A 164 -9.24 12.94 -17.73
N GLN A 165 -9.68 11.69 -17.66
CA GLN A 165 -10.72 11.25 -16.72
C GLN A 165 -10.19 11.36 -15.28
N ARG A 166 -8.96 10.89 -15.01
CA ARG A 166 -8.30 11.03 -13.71
C ARG A 166 -8.16 12.49 -13.32
N ARG A 167 -7.66 13.33 -14.22
CA ARG A 167 -7.48 14.77 -13.97
C ARG A 167 -8.81 15.45 -13.63
N ARG A 168 -9.88 15.13 -14.34
CA ARG A 168 -11.23 15.66 -14.03
C ARG A 168 -11.70 15.18 -12.65
N ALA A 169 -11.48 13.93 -12.31
CA ALA A 169 -11.87 13.36 -11.03
C ALA A 169 -11.12 14.03 -9.87
N TYR A 170 -9.79 14.17 -9.98
CA TYR A 170 -8.99 14.87 -8.95
C TYR A 170 -9.31 16.35 -8.83
N ASN A 171 -9.76 17.01 -9.90
CA ASN A 171 -10.17 18.42 -9.87
C ASN A 171 -11.57 18.64 -9.28
N SER A 172 -12.29 17.57 -8.93
CA SER A 172 -13.56 17.67 -8.19
C SER A 172 -13.32 18.13 -6.75
N ASP A 173 -14.35 18.69 -6.10
CA ASP A 173 -14.27 19.06 -4.68
C ASP A 173 -14.03 17.84 -3.80
N ILE A 174 -14.61 16.68 -4.17
CA ILE A 174 -14.53 15.42 -3.46
C ILE A 174 -14.13 14.31 -4.46
N THR A 175 -13.15 13.49 -4.11
CA THR A 175 -12.72 12.38 -4.97
C THR A 175 -12.75 11.07 -4.19
N TYR A 176 -13.54 10.12 -4.66
CA TYR A 176 -13.55 8.73 -4.20
C TYR A 176 -12.59 7.89 -5.03
N GLY A 177 -11.98 6.88 -4.45
CA GLY A 177 -11.16 5.95 -5.22
C GLY A 177 -10.53 4.87 -4.36
N THR A 178 -9.77 3.97 -4.99
CA THR A 178 -9.06 2.90 -4.29
C THR A 178 -7.68 3.33 -3.83
N ASN A 179 -7.21 2.73 -2.74
CA ASN A 179 -5.90 2.99 -2.17
C ASN A 179 -4.76 2.82 -3.19
N ASN A 180 -4.80 1.73 -3.97
CA ASN A 180 -3.79 1.43 -4.98
C ASN A 180 -3.74 2.52 -6.06
N GLU A 181 -4.90 2.90 -6.61
CA GLU A 181 -4.97 3.90 -7.68
C GLU A 181 -4.45 5.28 -7.26
N PHE A 182 -4.78 5.71 -6.03
CA PHE A 182 -4.23 6.95 -5.49
C PHE A 182 -2.70 6.92 -5.37
N GLY A 183 -2.16 5.80 -4.90
CA GLY A 183 -0.72 5.64 -4.77
C GLY A 183 -0.01 5.51 -6.12
N PHE A 184 -0.58 4.74 -7.06
CA PHE A 184 -0.04 4.64 -8.41
C PHE A 184 -0.14 5.96 -9.18
N ASP A 185 -1.21 6.73 -9.03
CA ASP A 185 -1.31 8.05 -9.64
C ASP A 185 -0.23 9.01 -9.11
N TYR A 186 0.09 8.93 -7.82
CA TYR A 186 1.22 9.68 -7.27
C TYR A 186 2.55 9.28 -7.93
N LEU A 187 2.79 7.99 -8.09
CA LEU A 187 4.01 7.53 -8.76
C LEU A 187 4.04 7.97 -10.23
N ARG A 188 2.93 7.80 -10.95
CA ARG A 188 2.79 8.23 -12.36
C ARG A 188 3.04 9.73 -12.52
N ASP A 189 2.48 10.57 -11.65
CA ASP A 189 2.67 12.03 -11.69
C ASP A 189 4.13 12.45 -11.52
N ASN A 190 4.93 11.63 -10.84
CA ASN A 190 6.36 11.88 -10.68
C ASN A 190 7.23 11.25 -11.78
N MET A 191 6.61 10.64 -12.80
CA MET A 191 7.27 10.06 -13.97
C MET A 191 6.87 10.75 -15.27
N VAL A 192 5.86 11.64 -15.27
CA VAL A 192 5.38 12.35 -16.47
C VAL A 192 6.43 13.33 -17.01
N ILE A 193 6.42 13.53 -18.32
CA ILE A 193 7.37 14.41 -19.03
C ILE A 193 6.81 15.81 -19.31
N SER A 194 5.52 16.03 -19.07
CA SER A 194 4.85 17.32 -19.24
C SER A 194 3.93 17.61 -18.05
N LYS A 195 3.87 18.87 -17.62
CA LYS A 195 2.98 19.34 -16.57
C LYS A 195 1.51 18.99 -16.83
N ASP A 196 1.11 19.00 -18.10
CA ASP A 196 -0.27 18.73 -18.50
C ASP A 196 -0.69 17.26 -18.28
N GLN A 197 0.26 16.36 -18.10
CA GLN A 197 0.02 14.95 -17.78
C GLN A 197 -0.18 14.70 -16.29
N MET A 198 0.18 15.65 -15.42
CA MET A 198 -0.06 15.51 -13.97
C MET A 198 -1.56 15.53 -13.69
N VAL A 199 -2.01 14.60 -12.85
CA VAL A 199 -3.44 14.42 -12.52
C VAL A 199 -3.79 14.82 -11.10
N GLN A 200 -2.88 14.58 -10.12
CA GLN A 200 -3.14 14.86 -8.71
C GLN A 200 -2.90 16.33 -8.36
N ARG A 201 -3.72 16.82 -7.45
CA ARG A 201 -3.50 18.09 -6.74
C ARG A 201 -2.70 17.84 -5.45
N PRO A 202 -2.19 18.88 -4.77
CA PRO A 202 -1.60 18.72 -3.45
C PRO A 202 -2.53 17.97 -2.50
N LEU A 203 -1.97 17.02 -1.73
CA LEU A 203 -2.73 16.14 -0.84
C LEU A 203 -3.18 16.91 0.40
N ASN A 204 -4.48 17.21 0.49
CA ASN A 204 -5.04 18.03 1.56
C ASN A 204 -5.69 17.19 2.66
N TYR A 205 -6.90 16.68 2.45
CA TYR A 205 -7.67 15.91 3.41
C TYR A 205 -8.01 14.53 2.87
N CYS A 206 -7.82 13.49 3.69
CA CYS A 206 -8.14 12.12 3.34
C CYS A 206 -8.87 11.40 4.46
N ILE A 207 -9.94 10.68 4.11
CA ILE A 207 -10.52 9.63 4.94
C ILE A 207 -10.21 8.29 4.31
N VAL A 208 -9.59 7.40 5.09
CA VAL A 208 -9.36 6.01 4.70
C VAL A 208 -10.46 5.14 5.31
N ASP A 209 -11.34 4.58 4.48
CA ASP A 209 -12.33 3.59 4.92
C ASP A 209 -11.67 2.22 5.04
N GLU A 210 -12.09 1.45 6.04
CA GLU A 210 -11.44 0.21 6.45
C GLU A 210 -9.91 0.43 6.65
N VAL A 211 -9.59 1.47 7.42
CA VAL A 211 -8.22 1.98 7.64
C VAL A 211 -7.26 0.92 8.16
N ASP A 212 -7.73 -0.05 8.90
CA ASP A 212 -6.96 -1.19 9.39
C ASP A 212 -6.56 -2.18 8.28
N SER A 213 -7.35 -2.30 7.22
CA SER A 213 -6.95 -3.05 6.03
C SER A 213 -5.83 -2.35 5.28
N ILE A 214 -6.07 -1.08 4.92
CA ILE A 214 -5.19 -0.33 4.05
C ILE A 214 -3.87 0.01 4.74
N LEU A 215 -3.93 0.52 5.98
CA LEU A 215 -2.73 1.02 6.67
C LEU A 215 -2.00 -0.02 7.53
N ILE A 216 -2.59 -1.20 7.74
CA ILE A 216 -1.96 -2.29 8.50
C ILE A 216 -1.77 -3.52 7.62
N ASP A 217 -2.83 -4.14 7.08
CA ASP A 217 -2.70 -5.40 6.36
C ASP A 217 -1.97 -5.24 5.03
N GLU A 218 -2.41 -4.32 4.20
CA GLU A 218 -1.87 -4.05 2.88
C GLU A 218 -0.56 -3.25 2.92
N ALA A 219 -0.22 -2.67 4.07
CA ALA A 219 0.99 -1.88 4.26
C ALA A 219 2.26 -2.72 4.53
N ARG A 220 2.28 -3.99 4.15
CA ARG A 220 3.45 -4.90 4.25
C ARG A 220 4.38 -4.76 3.07
N THR A 221 3.85 -4.42 1.91
CA THR A 221 4.58 -4.30 0.65
C THR A 221 4.40 -2.91 0.04
N PRO A 222 5.41 -2.37 -0.65
CA PRO A 222 5.28 -1.10 -1.34
C PRO A 222 4.46 -1.23 -2.63
N LEU A 223 3.96 -0.11 -3.12
CA LEU A 223 3.51 0.05 -4.49
C LEU A 223 4.72 0.21 -5.40
N ILE A 224 4.78 -0.54 -6.49
CA ILE A 224 5.90 -0.55 -7.41
C ILE A 224 5.40 -0.38 -8.84
N ILE A 225 5.96 0.56 -9.59
CA ILE A 225 5.86 0.60 -11.05
C ILE A 225 7.13 0.00 -11.59
N SER A 226 7.02 -1.06 -12.40
CA SER A 226 8.15 -1.75 -13.00
C SER A 226 8.09 -1.74 -14.52
N GLY A 227 9.25 -1.67 -15.14
CA GLY A 227 9.43 -1.74 -16.59
C GLY A 227 10.27 -2.96 -17.01
N PRO A 228 10.38 -3.24 -18.32
CA PRO A 228 11.18 -4.36 -18.81
C PRO A 228 12.68 -4.12 -18.52
N GLY A 229 13.33 -5.12 -17.94
CA GLY A 229 14.78 -5.15 -17.69
C GLY A 229 15.55 -5.94 -18.76
N GLU A 230 16.88 -5.83 -18.76
CA GLU A 230 17.75 -6.35 -19.82
C GLU A 230 18.41 -7.71 -19.53
N LYS A 231 18.17 -8.36 -18.38
CA LYS A 231 18.93 -9.56 -17.98
C LYS A 231 18.50 -10.85 -18.69
N SER A 232 19.50 -11.73 -18.94
CA SER A 232 19.30 -13.03 -19.60
C SER A 232 18.41 -13.99 -18.82
N THR A 233 17.42 -14.60 -19.50
CA THR A 233 16.47 -15.55 -18.93
C THR A 233 17.01 -16.97 -18.77
N ASP A 234 18.13 -17.31 -19.43
CA ASP A 234 18.66 -18.68 -19.50
C ASP A 234 19.20 -19.18 -18.13
N LEU A 235 19.72 -18.26 -17.33
CA LEU A 235 20.25 -18.58 -16.00
C LEU A 235 19.18 -19.12 -15.05
N TYR A 236 17.95 -18.60 -15.11
CA TYR A 236 16.84 -19.09 -14.30
C TYR A 236 16.51 -20.56 -14.56
N TYR A 237 16.49 -21.00 -15.82
CA TYR A 237 16.25 -22.41 -16.15
C TYR A 237 17.39 -23.30 -15.67
N THR A 238 18.63 -22.82 -15.80
CA THR A 238 19.83 -23.54 -15.32
C THR A 238 19.76 -23.74 -13.80
N LEU A 239 19.47 -22.66 -13.04
CA LEU A 239 19.37 -22.72 -11.58
C LEU A 239 18.18 -23.57 -11.12
N ALA A 240 17.02 -23.49 -11.78
CA ALA A 240 15.89 -24.36 -11.48
C ALA A 240 16.25 -25.85 -11.67
N GLY A 241 17.05 -26.15 -12.71
CA GLY A 241 17.60 -27.51 -12.93
C GLY A 241 18.54 -27.95 -11.83
N ILE A 242 19.44 -27.08 -11.38
CA ILE A 242 20.39 -27.37 -10.29
C ILE A 242 19.64 -27.60 -8.97
N VAL A 243 18.77 -26.68 -8.57
CA VAL A 243 18.03 -26.77 -7.30
C VAL A 243 17.09 -27.99 -7.26
N LYS A 244 16.62 -28.46 -8.41
CA LYS A 244 15.86 -29.71 -8.50
C LYS A 244 16.63 -30.92 -7.96
N THR A 245 17.96 -30.90 -7.97
CA THR A 245 18.84 -31.97 -7.46
C THR A 245 19.17 -31.85 -5.98
N PHE A 246 18.72 -30.77 -5.31
CA PHE A 246 19.01 -30.54 -3.90
C PHE A 246 18.28 -31.53 -2.99
N THR A 247 18.99 -31.94 -1.94
CA THR A 247 18.49 -32.74 -0.83
C THR A 247 18.36 -31.88 0.42
N LYS A 248 17.81 -32.42 1.51
CA LYS A 248 17.66 -31.69 2.78
C LYS A 248 18.98 -31.22 3.41
N ASP A 249 20.09 -31.79 3.02
CA ASP A 249 21.42 -31.41 3.51
C ASP A 249 22.01 -30.21 2.75
N ASP A 250 21.42 -29.82 1.62
CA ASP A 250 21.93 -28.79 0.73
C ASP A 250 21.33 -27.40 1.02
N TYR A 251 20.29 -27.30 1.88
CA TYR A 251 19.67 -26.05 2.24
C TYR A 251 19.14 -26.06 3.68
N ILE A 252 19.01 -24.85 4.25
CA ILE A 252 18.35 -24.61 5.54
C ILE A 252 17.11 -23.77 5.26
N MET A 253 15.96 -24.19 5.81
CA MET A 253 14.68 -23.52 5.64
C MET A 253 14.05 -23.24 6.99
N ASP A 254 13.61 -22.00 7.21
CA ASP A 254 12.76 -21.60 8.34
C ASP A 254 11.38 -21.20 7.84
N GLU A 255 10.39 -22.08 8.02
CA GLU A 255 9.00 -21.84 7.62
C GLU A 255 8.35 -20.68 8.39
N LYS A 256 8.80 -20.41 9.63
CA LYS A 256 8.23 -19.34 10.47
C LYS A 256 8.66 -17.95 9.99
N GLN A 257 9.91 -17.85 9.56
CA GLN A 257 10.46 -16.60 9.04
C GLN A 257 10.36 -16.47 7.53
N LYS A 258 9.81 -17.49 6.85
CA LYS A 258 9.73 -17.58 5.38
C LYS A 258 11.11 -17.37 4.72
N THR A 259 12.19 -17.92 5.31
CA THR A 259 13.56 -17.82 4.81
C THR A 259 14.13 -19.16 4.41
N ILE A 260 14.98 -19.16 3.38
CA ILE A 260 15.72 -20.33 2.92
C ILE A 260 17.10 -19.88 2.43
N ALA A 261 18.13 -20.70 2.71
CA ALA A 261 19.49 -20.45 2.25
C ALA A 261 20.19 -21.77 1.91
N PRO A 262 21.15 -21.77 0.97
CA PRO A 262 21.97 -22.95 0.70
C PRO A 262 22.95 -23.18 1.86
N THR A 263 23.28 -24.45 2.12
CA THR A 263 24.40 -24.85 2.99
C THR A 263 25.70 -24.87 2.16
N ASP A 264 26.85 -25.09 2.84
CA ASP A 264 28.13 -25.26 2.16
C ASP A 264 28.09 -26.39 1.10
N SER A 265 27.31 -27.46 1.34
CA SER A 265 27.08 -28.54 0.39
C SER A 265 26.28 -28.05 -0.81
N GLY A 266 25.26 -27.21 -0.58
CA GLY A 266 24.46 -26.63 -1.64
C GLY A 266 25.26 -25.65 -2.51
N VAL A 267 26.08 -24.81 -1.88
CA VAL A 267 26.99 -23.88 -2.57
C VAL A 267 27.96 -24.66 -3.47
N ALA A 268 28.66 -25.68 -2.92
CA ALA A 268 29.60 -26.51 -3.68
C ALA A 268 28.95 -27.21 -4.88
N LYS A 269 27.66 -27.61 -4.77
CA LYS A 269 26.91 -28.18 -5.90
C LYS A 269 26.65 -27.14 -6.99
N VAL A 270 26.23 -25.91 -6.62
CA VAL A 270 26.00 -24.83 -7.59
C VAL A 270 27.31 -24.50 -8.32
N GLU A 271 28.41 -24.28 -7.59
CA GLU A 271 29.73 -23.97 -8.14
C GLU A 271 30.21 -25.05 -9.12
N LYS A 272 30.09 -26.30 -8.72
CA LYS A 272 30.46 -27.44 -9.57
C LYS A 272 29.64 -27.53 -10.84
N MET A 273 28.33 -27.29 -10.76
CA MET A 273 27.44 -27.44 -11.93
C MET A 273 27.52 -26.24 -12.87
N LEU A 274 27.84 -25.04 -12.37
CA LEU A 274 28.08 -23.86 -13.18
C LEU A 274 29.52 -23.72 -13.66
N GLY A 275 30.45 -24.51 -13.10
CA GLY A 275 31.87 -24.47 -13.44
C GLY A 275 32.60 -23.22 -12.91
N ILE A 276 32.12 -22.64 -11.83
CA ILE A 276 32.70 -21.46 -11.16
C ILE A 276 33.48 -21.86 -9.93
N SER A 277 34.48 -21.06 -9.55
CA SER A 277 35.36 -21.35 -8.41
C SER A 277 34.83 -20.82 -7.08
N ASN A 278 34.07 -19.71 -7.11
CA ASN A 278 33.48 -19.07 -5.91
C ASN A 278 32.20 -18.33 -6.28
N MET A 279 31.09 -18.71 -5.68
CA MET A 279 29.78 -18.09 -5.87
C MET A 279 29.68 -16.68 -5.26
N PHE A 280 30.55 -16.38 -4.29
CA PHE A 280 30.53 -15.09 -3.57
C PHE A 280 31.56 -14.08 -4.10
N ASP A 281 32.14 -14.33 -5.27
CA ASP A 281 33.05 -13.39 -5.90
C ASP A 281 32.28 -12.17 -6.47
N ASN A 282 32.95 -11.01 -6.56
CA ASN A 282 32.35 -9.77 -7.05
C ASN A 282 31.71 -9.90 -8.46
N GLU A 283 32.23 -10.81 -9.29
CA GLU A 283 31.68 -11.10 -10.61
C GLU A 283 30.36 -11.91 -10.55
N HIS A 284 30.03 -12.48 -9.39
CA HIS A 284 28.91 -13.42 -9.20
C HIS A 284 27.94 -12.99 -8.08
N LEU A 285 27.94 -11.72 -7.68
CA LEU A 285 27.09 -11.20 -6.59
C LEU A 285 25.61 -11.51 -6.80
N ASP A 286 25.11 -11.35 -8.02
CA ASP A 286 23.72 -11.64 -8.39
C ASP A 286 23.39 -13.13 -8.34
N LEU A 287 24.38 -14.02 -8.47
CA LEU A 287 24.16 -15.46 -8.54
C LEU A 287 23.66 -16.02 -7.21
N ASN A 288 24.20 -15.56 -6.10
CA ASN A 288 23.74 -15.98 -4.79
C ASN A 288 22.27 -15.64 -4.57
N HIS A 289 21.88 -14.43 -4.94
CA HIS A 289 20.49 -13.99 -4.89
C HIS A 289 19.58 -14.90 -5.73
N LEU A 290 19.93 -15.15 -6.98
CA LEU A 290 19.16 -16.00 -7.88
C LEU A 290 19.05 -17.45 -7.37
N VAL A 291 20.10 -17.99 -6.73
CA VAL A 291 20.06 -19.32 -6.09
C VAL A 291 19.04 -19.34 -4.95
N ILE A 292 19.04 -18.31 -4.11
CA ILE A 292 18.05 -18.18 -3.02
C ILE A 292 16.63 -18.11 -3.59
N GLN A 293 16.39 -17.34 -4.64
CA GLN A 293 15.07 -17.26 -5.27
C GLN A 293 14.64 -18.59 -5.92
N ALA A 294 15.57 -19.30 -6.54
CA ALA A 294 15.31 -20.64 -7.06
C ALA A 294 14.95 -21.65 -5.95
N LEU A 295 15.63 -21.58 -4.80
CA LEU A 295 15.31 -22.37 -3.60
C LEU A 295 13.92 -22.00 -3.05
N ARG A 296 13.61 -20.70 -2.90
CA ARG A 296 12.27 -20.23 -2.50
C ARG A 296 11.19 -20.75 -3.43
N ALA A 297 11.37 -20.56 -4.74
CA ALA A 297 10.44 -21.06 -5.75
C ALA A 297 10.21 -22.57 -5.62
N ARG A 298 11.26 -23.34 -5.35
CA ARG A 298 11.18 -24.81 -5.31
C ARG A 298 10.56 -25.35 -4.03
N PHE A 299 10.98 -24.84 -2.87
CA PHE A 299 10.67 -25.45 -1.58
C PHE A 299 9.62 -24.70 -0.76
N MET A 300 9.41 -23.41 -1.03
CA MET A 300 8.47 -22.58 -0.26
C MET A 300 7.22 -22.18 -1.06
N MET A 301 7.33 -22.08 -2.39
CA MET A 301 6.19 -21.70 -3.22
C MET A 301 5.51 -22.94 -3.80
N HIS A 302 4.22 -23.11 -3.52
CA HIS A 302 3.45 -24.32 -3.87
C HIS A 302 2.39 -23.99 -4.91
N ARG A 303 2.38 -24.77 -5.98
CA ARG A 303 1.34 -24.69 -6.99
C ARG A 303 -0.04 -24.96 -6.36
N ASP A 304 -1.06 -24.28 -6.86
CA ASP A 304 -2.45 -24.34 -6.41
C ASP A 304 -2.70 -23.83 -4.97
N LYS A 305 -1.66 -23.27 -4.34
CA LYS A 305 -1.74 -22.57 -3.05
C LYS A 305 -1.25 -21.13 -3.16
N ASP A 306 0.00 -20.93 -3.60
CA ASP A 306 0.65 -19.63 -3.69
C ASP A 306 0.54 -19.06 -5.10
N TYR A 307 0.43 -19.92 -6.10
CA TYR A 307 0.24 -19.55 -7.51
C TYR A 307 -0.45 -20.68 -8.28
N VAL A 308 -1.03 -20.35 -9.43
CA VAL A 308 -1.55 -21.32 -10.42
C VAL A 308 -0.84 -21.10 -11.75
N VAL A 309 -0.82 -22.17 -12.58
CA VAL A 309 -0.37 -22.07 -13.98
C VAL A 309 -1.61 -21.99 -14.85
N LYS A 310 -1.82 -20.86 -15.52
CA LYS A 310 -2.97 -20.66 -16.42
C LYS A 310 -2.48 -20.07 -17.75
N ASN A 311 -2.90 -20.65 -18.86
CA ASN A 311 -2.54 -20.23 -20.22
C ASN A 311 -1.01 -20.13 -20.49
N GLY A 312 -0.20 -20.90 -19.77
CA GLY A 312 1.26 -20.85 -19.90
C GLY A 312 1.93 -19.71 -19.14
N GLU A 313 1.21 -19.06 -18.24
CA GLU A 313 1.70 -18.00 -17.36
C GLU A 313 1.49 -18.39 -15.89
N ILE A 314 2.34 -17.85 -15.02
CA ILE A 314 2.18 -17.96 -13.57
C ILE A 314 1.24 -16.84 -13.11
N VAL A 315 0.17 -17.21 -12.43
CA VAL A 315 -0.78 -16.28 -11.82
C VAL A 315 -0.71 -16.46 -10.31
N ILE A 316 -0.44 -15.36 -9.61
CA ILE A 316 -0.33 -15.36 -8.15
C ILE A 316 -1.70 -15.62 -7.52
N VAL A 317 -1.71 -16.38 -6.43
CA VAL A 317 -2.87 -16.55 -5.56
C VAL A 317 -2.60 -15.73 -4.31
N ASP A 318 -3.45 -14.77 -4.03
CA ASP A 318 -3.35 -13.95 -2.83
C ASP A 318 -3.50 -14.81 -1.56
N GLU A 319 -2.52 -14.74 -0.69
CA GLU A 319 -2.46 -15.54 0.55
C GLU A 319 -3.66 -15.29 1.49
N PHE A 320 -4.23 -14.09 1.46
CA PHE A 320 -5.30 -13.67 2.37
C PHE A 320 -6.70 -13.88 1.80
N THR A 321 -6.87 -13.57 0.53
CA THR A 321 -8.18 -13.64 -0.13
C THR A 321 -8.36 -14.91 -0.95
N GLY A 322 -7.26 -15.58 -1.31
CA GLY A 322 -7.25 -16.71 -2.24
C GLY A 322 -7.59 -16.32 -3.69
N ARG A 323 -7.55 -15.02 -4.01
CA ARG A 323 -7.87 -14.49 -5.33
C ARG A 323 -6.73 -14.72 -6.31
N LEU A 324 -7.07 -14.91 -7.58
CA LEU A 324 -6.10 -14.94 -8.66
C LEU A 324 -5.74 -13.47 -9.02
N MET A 325 -4.46 -13.18 -8.99
CA MET A 325 -3.92 -11.84 -9.26
C MET A 325 -3.32 -11.83 -10.66
N PHE A 326 -4.14 -11.53 -11.66
CA PHE A 326 -3.68 -11.44 -13.04
C PHE A 326 -2.81 -10.18 -13.26
N GLY A 327 -1.77 -10.32 -14.09
CA GLY A 327 -0.87 -9.22 -14.42
C GLY A 327 0.14 -8.88 -13.33
N ARG A 328 0.04 -9.47 -12.14
CA ARG A 328 1.00 -9.30 -11.06
C ARG A 328 2.12 -10.31 -11.09
N ARG A 329 3.28 -9.90 -10.59
CA ARG A 329 4.48 -10.72 -10.52
C ARG A 329 5.12 -10.59 -9.15
N TYR A 330 5.72 -11.67 -8.66
CA TYR A 330 6.62 -11.59 -7.50
C TYR A 330 7.87 -10.80 -7.87
N SER A 331 8.38 -10.02 -6.94
CA SER A 331 9.62 -9.23 -7.09
C SER A 331 10.88 -10.09 -7.06
N ASP A 332 12.00 -9.46 -7.28
CA ASP A 332 13.36 -9.94 -7.01
C ASP A 332 13.74 -11.26 -7.71
N GLY A 333 13.21 -11.52 -8.88
CA GLY A 333 13.49 -12.74 -9.62
C GLY A 333 12.74 -13.98 -9.13
N LEU A 334 11.89 -13.87 -8.09
CA LEU A 334 11.11 -15.00 -7.60
C LEU A 334 10.09 -15.49 -8.63
N HIS A 335 9.41 -14.57 -9.31
CA HIS A 335 8.44 -14.93 -10.35
C HIS A 335 9.09 -15.70 -11.49
N GLN A 336 10.22 -15.21 -11.97
CA GLN A 336 11.03 -15.87 -13.00
C GLN A 336 11.52 -17.26 -12.54
N SER A 337 11.91 -17.36 -11.28
CA SER A 337 12.29 -18.64 -10.68
C SER A 337 11.11 -19.63 -10.60
N ILE A 338 9.88 -19.16 -10.37
CA ILE A 338 8.67 -19.97 -10.42
C ILE A 338 8.34 -20.35 -11.89
N GLU A 339 8.44 -19.41 -12.83
CA GLU A 339 8.28 -19.66 -14.26
C GLU A 339 9.25 -20.76 -14.73
N ALA A 340 10.53 -20.65 -14.36
CA ALA A 340 11.53 -21.67 -14.67
C ALA A 340 11.23 -23.02 -13.99
N LYS A 341 10.77 -23.01 -12.72
CA LYS A 341 10.37 -24.22 -12.00
C LYS A 341 9.24 -24.97 -12.70
N GLU A 342 8.23 -24.25 -13.18
CA GLU A 342 7.05 -24.80 -13.86
C GLU A 342 7.31 -25.02 -15.37
N ASN A 343 8.51 -24.68 -15.85
CA ASN A 343 8.93 -24.79 -17.25
C ASN A 343 8.00 -24.02 -18.21
N VAL A 344 7.48 -22.89 -17.77
CA VAL A 344 6.80 -21.90 -18.61
C VAL A 344 7.81 -20.88 -19.11
N LYS A 345 7.45 -20.07 -20.11
CA LYS A 345 8.36 -19.08 -20.67
C LYS A 345 8.73 -18.03 -19.61
N VAL A 346 10.02 -17.98 -19.23
CA VAL A 346 10.54 -16.93 -18.34
C VAL A 346 10.50 -15.61 -19.09
N GLN A 347 9.81 -14.63 -18.49
CA GLN A 347 9.80 -13.27 -18.99
C GLN A 347 10.99 -12.51 -18.39
N GLY A 348 11.55 -11.54 -19.13
CA GLY A 348 12.69 -10.74 -18.69
C GLY A 348 12.49 -10.15 -17.28
N GLU A 349 13.57 -9.89 -16.56
CA GLU A 349 13.50 -9.17 -15.30
C GLU A 349 12.79 -7.85 -15.46
N SER A 350 12.02 -7.45 -14.47
CA SER A 350 11.45 -6.11 -14.42
C SER A 350 12.36 -5.20 -13.60
N LYS A 351 12.68 -4.02 -14.15
CA LYS A 351 13.39 -2.97 -13.42
C LYS A 351 12.39 -2.10 -12.66
N THR A 352 12.67 -1.78 -11.40
CA THR A 352 11.85 -0.85 -10.62
C THR A 352 12.00 0.56 -11.17
N LEU A 353 10.91 1.15 -11.63
CA LEU A 353 10.87 2.52 -12.14
C LEU A 353 10.52 3.52 -11.05
N ALA A 354 9.55 3.18 -10.20
CA ALA A 354 9.14 4.00 -9.07
C ALA A 354 8.52 3.13 -7.98
N THR A 355 8.68 3.51 -6.73
CA THR A 355 8.13 2.79 -5.59
C THR A 355 7.73 3.75 -4.48
N ILE A 356 6.70 3.40 -3.70
CA ILE A 356 6.32 4.07 -2.46
C ILE A 356 5.55 3.12 -1.55
N THR A 357 5.77 3.20 -0.25
CA THR A 357 4.93 2.48 0.73
C THR A 357 3.62 3.24 1.00
N PHE A 358 2.56 2.52 1.36
CA PHE A 358 1.31 3.16 1.80
C PHE A 358 1.54 4.08 2.99
N GLN A 359 2.41 3.67 3.92
CA GLN A 359 2.75 4.48 5.08
C GLN A 359 3.25 5.87 4.66
N ASN A 360 4.20 5.93 3.75
CA ASN A 360 4.77 7.20 3.31
C ASN A 360 3.80 7.99 2.42
N TYR A 361 3.02 7.31 1.55
CA TYR A 361 2.01 7.98 0.75
C TYR A 361 0.95 8.69 1.60
N PHE A 362 0.30 7.96 2.54
CA PHE A 362 -0.77 8.55 3.35
C PHE A 362 -0.27 9.59 4.36
N ARG A 363 0.98 9.52 4.79
CA ARG A 363 1.61 10.56 5.64
C ARG A 363 1.80 11.89 4.93
N MET A 364 1.73 11.95 3.61
CA MET A 364 1.84 13.21 2.85
C MET A 364 0.58 14.07 2.90
N TYR A 365 -0.58 13.52 3.30
CA TYR A 365 -1.78 14.34 3.46
C TYR A 365 -1.61 15.33 4.61
N LYS A 366 -2.02 16.58 4.38
CA LYS A 366 -2.04 17.61 5.45
C LYS A 366 -2.88 17.16 6.64
N LYS A 367 -4.00 16.47 6.38
CA LYS A 367 -4.88 15.90 7.39
C LYS A 367 -5.35 14.52 6.94
N LEU A 368 -4.96 13.50 7.70
CA LEU A 368 -5.36 12.11 7.51
C LEU A 368 -6.38 11.72 8.58
N ALA A 369 -7.39 10.97 8.20
CA ALA A 369 -8.37 10.37 9.11
C ALA A 369 -8.69 8.95 8.65
N GLY A 370 -9.24 8.13 9.53
CA GLY A 370 -9.60 6.77 9.18
C GLY A 370 -10.85 6.27 9.90
N MET A 371 -11.51 5.29 9.31
CA MET A 371 -12.65 4.63 9.94
C MET A 371 -12.62 3.12 9.72
N THR A 372 -13.00 2.36 10.73
CA THR A 372 -13.15 0.90 10.67
C THR A 372 -13.97 0.40 11.86
N GLY A 373 -14.31 -0.90 11.87
CA GLY A 373 -14.95 -1.55 13.02
C GLY A 373 -13.99 -2.08 14.08
N THR A 374 -12.67 -2.04 13.85
CA THR A 374 -11.69 -2.89 14.57
C THR A 374 -10.28 -2.26 14.73
N ALA A 375 -10.14 -0.94 14.87
CA ALA A 375 -8.84 -0.27 14.97
C ALA A 375 -8.16 -0.38 16.34
N LYS A 376 -8.92 -0.53 17.42
CA LYS A 376 -8.41 -0.41 18.81
C LYS A 376 -7.31 -1.39 19.14
N THR A 377 -7.27 -2.56 18.50
CA THR A 377 -6.23 -3.57 18.72
C THR A 377 -4.88 -3.13 18.21
N GLU A 378 -4.84 -2.23 17.21
CA GLU A 378 -3.66 -1.71 16.52
C GLU A 378 -3.39 -0.22 16.85
N GLU A 379 -4.00 0.32 17.91
CA GLU A 379 -3.88 1.73 18.29
C GLU A 379 -2.43 2.20 18.44
N ASP A 380 -1.58 1.35 19.03
CA ASP A 380 -0.15 1.66 19.20
C ASP A 380 0.56 1.86 17.86
N GLU A 381 0.21 1.07 16.85
CA GLU A 381 0.78 1.15 15.51
C GLU A 381 0.27 2.39 14.78
N PHE A 382 -1.04 2.65 14.80
CA PHE A 382 -1.61 3.86 14.22
C PHE A 382 -1.01 5.13 14.80
N ASN A 383 -0.81 5.17 16.10
CA ASN A 383 -0.20 6.32 16.75
C ASN A 383 1.29 6.48 16.40
N LYS A 384 2.07 5.39 16.42
CA LYS A 384 3.51 5.44 16.16
C LYS A 384 3.83 5.82 14.72
N ILE A 385 3.14 5.22 13.75
CA ILE A 385 3.43 5.36 12.32
C ILE A 385 2.74 6.60 11.75
N TYR A 386 1.42 6.72 11.96
CA TYR A 386 0.58 7.72 11.28
C TYR A 386 0.21 8.90 12.17
N LYS A 387 0.55 8.87 13.46
CA LYS A 387 0.15 9.88 14.46
C LYS A 387 -1.36 10.01 14.61
N LEU A 388 -2.09 8.91 14.41
CA LEU A 388 -3.53 8.84 14.50
C LEU A 388 -3.96 8.20 15.83
N ASP A 389 -4.83 8.87 16.57
CA ASP A 389 -5.46 8.34 17.77
C ASP A 389 -6.74 7.58 17.41
N VAL A 390 -7.02 6.48 18.12
CA VAL A 390 -8.21 5.63 17.89
C VAL A 390 -9.29 5.96 18.89
N TYR A 391 -10.44 6.41 18.42
CA TYR A 391 -11.61 6.74 19.19
C TYR A 391 -12.70 5.67 19.00
N VAL A 392 -13.04 4.95 20.05
CA VAL A 392 -14.13 3.96 20.02
C VAL A 392 -15.48 4.65 20.20
N ILE A 393 -16.22 4.77 19.11
CA ILE A 393 -17.53 5.42 19.11
C ILE A 393 -18.58 4.47 19.68
N PRO A 394 -19.44 4.92 20.61
CA PRO A 394 -20.50 4.08 21.13
C PRO A 394 -21.50 3.70 20.04
N THR A 395 -22.10 2.51 20.14
CA THR A 395 -23.13 2.07 19.22
C THR A 395 -24.45 2.81 19.44
N ASN A 396 -25.21 3.04 18.36
CA ASN A 396 -26.52 3.70 18.42
C ASN A 396 -27.54 2.91 19.29
N LYS A 397 -27.51 1.57 19.17
CA LYS A 397 -28.29 0.66 20.02
C LYS A 397 -27.37 -0.33 20.71
N PRO A 398 -27.70 -0.79 21.94
CA PRO A 398 -26.91 -1.78 22.63
C PRO A 398 -26.70 -3.05 21.79
N MET A 399 -25.48 -3.56 21.76
CA MET A 399 -25.18 -4.83 21.11
C MET A 399 -25.66 -6.00 22.00
N ILE A 400 -26.54 -6.82 21.46
CA ILE A 400 -27.15 -7.99 22.18
C ILE A 400 -26.66 -9.34 21.63
N ARG A 401 -25.68 -9.31 20.68
CA ARG A 401 -25.05 -10.51 20.11
C ARG A 401 -24.40 -11.35 21.19
N LYS A 402 -24.52 -12.69 21.06
CA LYS A 402 -23.90 -13.65 21.94
C LYS A 402 -22.66 -14.25 21.30
N ASP A 403 -21.50 -13.97 21.87
CA ASP A 403 -20.23 -14.58 21.45
C ASP A 403 -19.97 -15.80 22.34
N LEU A 404 -20.14 -17.00 21.74
CA LEU A 404 -19.97 -18.26 22.44
C LEU A 404 -18.48 -18.63 22.55
N PRO A 405 -18.07 -19.41 23.56
CA PRO A 405 -16.70 -19.90 23.70
C PRO A 405 -16.29 -20.73 22.50
N ASP A 406 -14.99 -20.70 22.21
CA ASP A 406 -14.40 -21.51 21.15
C ASP A 406 -14.54 -23.00 21.46
N VAL A 407 -14.78 -23.79 20.42
CA VAL A 407 -14.84 -25.26 20.48
C VAL A 407 -13.60 -25.80 19.76
N ILE A 408 -12.80 -26.61 20.45
CA ILE A 408 -11.49 -27.02 19.96
C ILE A 408 -11.47 -28.54 19.76
N TYR A 409 -10.95 -29.01 18.64
CA TYR A 409 -10.83 -30.42 18.28
C TYR A 409 -9.36 -30.80 18.07
N LYS A 410 -9.06 -32.10 18.15
CA LYS A 410 -7.71 -32.61 17.93
C LYS A 410 -7.30 -32.47 16.46
N THR A 411 -8.20 -32.81 15.52
CA THR A 411 -7.91 -32.85 14.08
C THR A 411 -8.80 -31.89 13.28
N LYS A 412 -8.32 -31.43 12.11
CA LYS A 412 -9.10 -30.63 11.15
C LYS A 412 -10.38 -31.37 10.71
N ASN A 413 -10.29 -32.68 10.48
CA ASN A 413 -11.44 -33.49 10.08
C ASN A 413 -12.54 -33.54 11.13
N ALA A 414 -12.19 -33.72 12.41
CA ALA A 414 -13.15 -33.69 13.50
C ALA A 414 -13.83 -32.32 13.63
N LYS A 415 -13.06 -31.25 13.49
CA LYS A 415 -13.55 -29.88 13.42
C LYS A 415 -14.59 -29.68 12.32
N TYR A 416 -14.27 -30.10 11.07
CA TYR A 416 -15.21 -29.94 9.96
C TYR A 416 -16.49 -30.74 10.15
N ARG A 417 -16.42 -31.99 10.66
CA ARG A 417 -17.62 -32.76 11.02
C ARG A 417 -18.48 -32.02 12.07
N ALA A 418 -17.85 -31.37 13.03
CA ALA A 418 -18.57 -30.63 14.07
C ALA A 418 -19.21 -29.35 13.50
N VAL A 419 -18.54 -28.63 12.64
CA VAL A 419 -19.10 -27.46 11.93
C VAL A 419 -20.33 -27.88 11.12
N VAL A 420 -20.24 -28.94 10.33
CA VAL A 420 -21.36 -29.44 9.53
C VAL A 420 -22.53 -29.84 10.42
N ARG A 421 -22.30 -30.56 11.55
CA ARG A 421 -23.37 -30.91 12.52
C ARG A 421 -24.07 -29.66 13.08
N GLU A 422 -23.33 -28.61 13.42
CA GLU A 422 -23.94 -27.37 13.92
C GLU A 422 -24.70 -26.63 12.82
N VAL A 423 -24.18 -26.60 11.57
CA VAL A 423 -24.92 -26.04 10.42
C VAL A 423 -26.23 -26.77 10.20
N VAL A 424 -26.24 -28.10 10.13
CA VAL A 424 -27.47 -28.91 9.97
C VAL A 424 -28.47 -28.61 11.10
N LYS A 425 -28.01 -28.59 12.36
CA LYS A 425 -28.83 -28.30 13.51
C LYS A 425 -29.50 -26.94 13.46
N ARG A 426 -28.76 -25.90 13.10
CA ARG A 426 -29.25 -24.51 13.03
C ARG A 426 -30.14 -24.31 11.81
N HIS A 427 -29.76 -24.86 10.66
CA HIS A 427 -30.54 -24.79 9.45
C HIS A 427 -31.94 -25.42 9.66
N ALA A 428 -32.03 -26.51 10.40
CA ALA A 428 -33.32 -27.12 10.76
C ALA A 428 -34.26 -26.19 11.56
N THR A 429 -33.75 -25.14 12.21
CA THR A 429 -34.56 -24.11 12.86
C THR A 429 -34.92 -22.92 11.98
N GLY A 430 -34.42 -22.87 10.76
CA GLY A 430 -34.58 -21.73 9.84
C GLY A 430 -33.62 -20.58 10.09
N GLN A 431 -32.64 -20.71 11.02
CA GLN A 431 -31.68 -19.68 11.34
C GLN A 431 -30.65 -19.54 10.20
N PRO A 432 -30.40 -18.31 9.64
CA PRO A 432 -29.35 -18.12 8.66
C PRO A 432 -27.97 -18.30 9.27
N ILE A 433 -27.04 -18.83 8.46
CA ILE A 433 -25.70 -19.20 8.92
C ILE A 433 -24.67 -18.65 7.93
N LEU A 434 -23.65 -17.97 8.45
CA LEU A 434 -22.45 -17.59 7.72
C LEU A 434 -21.25 -18.34 8.29
N VAL A 435 -20.63 -19.19 7.46
CA VAL A 435 -19.43 -19.93 7.81
C VAL A 435 -18.21 -19.21 7.25
N GLY A 436 -17.36 -18.68 8.12
CA GLY A 436 -16.09 -18.02 7.76
C GLY A 436 -14.95 -19.03 7.68
N THR A 437 -14.23 -19.04 6.56
CA THR A 437 -13.04 -19.89 6.31
C THR A 437 -11.81 -19.01 6.02
N THR A 438 -10.62 -19.57 6.21
CA THR A 438 -9.36 -18.86 5.96
C THR A 438 -8.79 -19.13 4.57
N SER A 439 -9.29 -20.13 3.86
CA SER A 439 -8.82 -20.47 2.52
C SER A 439 -9.93 -21.01 1.62
N ILE A 440 -9.72 -20.92 0.31
CA ILE A 440 -10.63 -21.48 -0.70
C ILE A 440 -10.74 -22.99 -0.55
N SER A 441 -9.64 -23.69 -0.32
CA SER A 441 -9.63 -25.15 -0.16
C SER A 441 -10.52 -25.62 1.02
N GLN A 442 -10.52 -24.88 2.11
CA GLN A 442 -11.41 -25.16 3.25
C GLN A 442 -12.88 -24.92 2.91
N SER A 443 -13.17 -23.85 2.16
CA SER A 443 -14.52 -23.58 1.66
C SER A 443 -15.04 -24.72 0.79
N GLU A 444 -14.21 -25.25 -0.10
CA GLU A 444 -14.55 -26.36 -0.99
C GLU A 444 -14.79 -27.67 -0.21
N ILE A 445 -13.93 -27.97 0.76
CA ILE A 445 -14.12 -29.17 1.64
C ILE A 445 -15.45 -29.08 2.40
N LEU A 446 -15.73 -27.94 3.02
CA LEU A 446 -16.99 -27.74 3.75
C LEU A 446 -18.20 -27.78 2.82
N SER A 447 -18.09 -27.18 1.62
CA SER A 447 -19.14 -27.25 0.60
C SER A 447 -19.47 -28.68 0.25
N GLN A 448 -18.46 -29.50 -0.09
CA GLN A 448 -18.66 -30.93 -0.40
C GLN A 448 -19.27 -31.72 0.77
N MET A 449 -18.95 -31.36 2.01
CA MET A 449 -19.53 -32.01 3.18
C MET A 449 -21.01 -31.61 3.39
N LEU A 450 -21.36 -30.34 3.13
CA LEU A 450 -22.76 -29.87 3.20
C LEU A 450 -23.62 -30.43 2.07
N ASP A 451 -23.04 -30.63 0.88
CA ASP A 451 -23.72 -31.30 -0.24
C ASP A 451 -24.13 -32.74 0.12
N LYS A 452 -23.27 -33.47 0.84
CA LYS A 452 -23.57 -34.84 1.36
C LYS A 452 -24.74 -34.85 2.36
N GLU A 453 -24.88 -33.78 3.12
CA GLU A 453 -25.99 -33.59 4.06
C GLU A 453 -27.21 -32.93 3.41
N HIS A 454 -27.20 -32.72 2.08
CA HIS A 454 -28.25 -32.11 1.28
C HIS A 454 -28.65 -30.69 1.74
N ILE A 455 -27.70 -29.93 2.29
CA ILE A 455 -27.89 -28.51 2.69
C ILE A 455 -27.62 -27.62 1.48
N VAL A 456 -28.63 -26.87 1.06
CA VAL A 456 -28.49 -25.84 0.02
C VAL A 456 -27.67 -24.68 0.60
N HIS A 457 -26.57 -24.31 -0.07
CA HIS A 457 -25.69 -23.27 0.42
C HIS A 457 -25.04 -22.50 -0.74
N ASN A 458 -24.57 -21.29 -0.43
CA ASN A 458 -23.79 -20.46 -1.33
C ASN A 458 -22.33 -20.46 -0.89
N VAL A 459 -21.41 -20.53 -1.87
CA VAL A 459 -19.97 -20.38 -1.60
C VAL A 459 -19.49 -19.10 -2.24
N LEU A 460 -18.97 -18.19 -1.41
CA LEU A 460 -18.34 -16.96 -1.84
C LEU A 460 -16.88 -17.23 -2.08
N ASN A 461 -16.53 -17.39 -3.35
CA ASN A 461 -15.16 -17.41 -3.81
C ASN A 461 -14.80 -16.02 -4.34
N ALA A 462 -13.60 -15.60 -4.07
CA ALA A 462 -13.05 -14.32 -4.53
C ALA A 462 -13.00 -14.14 -6.06
N LYS A 463 -13.61 -15.02 -6.82
CA LYS A 463 -13.64 -15.00 -8.29
C LYS A 463 -14.66 -14.02 -8.89
N TYR A 464 -15.68 -13.56 -8.14
CA TYR A 464 -16.80 -12.80 -8.71
C TYR A 464 -17.31 -11.71 -7.76
N HIS A 465 -16.68 -10.52 -7.77
CA HIS A 465 -17.01 -9.42 -6.85
C HIS A 465 -18.45 -8.91 -6.89
N GLU A 466 -19.00 -8.72 -8.08
CA GLU A 466 -20.38 -8.20 -8.22
C GLU A 466 -21.41 -9.20 -7.68
N LYS A 467 -21.23 -10.48 -7.99
CA LYS A 467 -22.07 -11.55 -7.45
C LYS A 467 -21.89 -11.74 -5.95
N GLU A 468 -20.72 -11.44 -5.39
CA GLU A 468 -20.48 -11.47 -3.95
C GLU A 468 -21.41 -10.55 -3.18
N ALA A 469 -21.58 -9.32 -3.65
CA ALA A 469 -22.44 -8.33 -3.00
C ALA A 469 -23.91 -8.76 -2.96
N GLU A 470 -24.39 -9.40 -4.01
CA GLU A 470 -25.76 -9.94 -4.06
C GLU A 470 -25.92 -11.14 -3.12
N ILE A 471 -25.02 -12.09 -3.16
CA ILE A 471 -25.06 -13.29 -2.30
C ILE A 471 -24.98 -12.89 -0.81
N ILE A 472 -24.13 -11.90 -0.47
CA ILE A 472 -24.01 -11.42 0.91
C ILE A 472 -25.30 -10.70 1.38
N LYS A 473 -25.98 -9.95 0.52
CA LYS A 473 -27.28 -9.34 0.88
C LYS A 473 -28.29 -10.39 1.32
N ASP A 474 -28.28 -11.54 0.66
CA ASP A 474 -29.21 -12.64 0.93
C ASP A 474 -28.78 -13.55 2.08
N ALA A 475 -27.52 -13.45 2.53
CA ALA A 475 -27.00 -14.29 3.61
C ALA A 475 -27.75 -14.13 4.95
N GLY A 476 -28.51 -13.05 5.13
CA GLY A 476 -29.35 -12.81 6.31
C GLY A 476 -30.79 -13.32 6.18
N GLN A 477 -31.16 -13.93 5.05
CA GLN A 477 -32.50 -14.46 4.84
C GLN A 477 -32.69 -15.82 5.53
N ARG A 478 -33.94 -16.16 5.81
CA ARG A 478 -34.28 -17.44 6.45
C ARG A 478 -33.77 -18.63 5.65
N ASP A 479 -33.31 -19.68 6.33
CA ASP A 479 -32.76 -20.93 5.79
C ASP A 479 -31.50 -20.78 4.95
N MET A 480 -30.92 -19.59 4.83
CA MET A 480 -29.70 -19.38 4.04
C MET A 480 -28.43 -19.85 4.76
N VAL A 481 -27.64 -20.64 4.05
CA VAL A 481 -26.29 -21.02 4.48
C VAL A 481 -25.28 -20.46 3.47
N THR A 482 -24.32 -19.68 3.98
CA THR A 482 -23.28 -19.07 3.14
C THR A 482 -21.91 -19.41 3.70
N ILE A 483 -21.04 -19.96 2.86
CA ILE A 483 -19.62 -20.14 3.17
C ILE A 483 -18.86 -18.97 2.53
N ALA A 484 -18.05 -18.27 3.29
CA ALA A 484 -17.30 -17.12 2.81
C ALA A 484 -15.85 -17.16 3.30
N THR A 485 -14.89 -16.85 2.45
CA THR A 485 -13.53 -16.53 2.88
C THR A 485 -13.49 -15.16 3.57
N ASN A 486 -12.43 -14.88 4.31
CA ASN A 486 -12.31 -13.73 5.22
C ASN A 486 -12.74 -12.39 4.66
N MET A 487 -12.33 -12.09 3.45
CA MET A 487 -12.50 -10.79 2.83
C MET A 487 -13.75 -10.70 1.96
N ALA A 488 -14.36 -11.85 1.63
CA ALA A 488 -15.54 -11.88 0.78
C ALA A 488 -16.70 -11.08 1.41
N GLY A 489 -17.25 -10.14 0.65
CA GLY A 489 -18.35 -9.27 1.08
C GLY A 489 -17.96 -8.23 2.14
N ARG A 490 -16.68 -7.85 2.30
CA ARG A 490 -16.26 -6.73 3.14
C ARG A 490 -16.91 -5.43 2.63
N GLY A 491 -17.31 -4.55 3.55
CA GLY A 491 -18.02 -3.32 3.21
C GLY A 491 -19.49 -3.50 2.79
N THR A 492 -20.00 -4.76 2.68
CA THR A 492 -21.40 -5.04 2.37
C THR A 492 -22.18 -5.40 3.64
N ASP A 493 -23.36 -4.79 3.80
CA ASP A 493 -24.21 -4.98 4.98
C ASP A 493 -25.14 -6.20 4.79
N ILE A 494 -25.16 -7.09 5.80
CA ILE A 494 -26.07 -8.24 5.85
C ILE A 494 -27.32 -7.80 6.61
N LYS A 495 -28.44 -7.68 5.92
CA LYS A 495 -29.72 -7.34 6.54
C LYS A 495 -30.50 -8.60 6.88
N LEU A 496 -31.02 -8.67 8.10
CA LEU A 496 -31.84 -9.80 8.52
C LEU A 496 -33.18 -9.80 7.78
N GLY A 497 -33.57 -10.97 7.29
CA GLY A 497 -34.86 -11.22 6.69
C GLY A 497 -35.99 -11.09 7.72
N LYS A 498 -37.23 -10.97 7.22
CA LYS A 498 -38.41 -10.85 8.08
C LYS A 498 -38.60 -12.09 8.97
N GLY A 499 -38.72 -11.89 10.30
CA GLY A 499 -38.88 -12.97 11.28
C GLY A 499 -37.56 -13.67 11.69
N VAL A 500 -36.42 -13.34 11.10
CA VAL A 500 -35.12 -13.98 11.42
C VAL A 500 -34.62 -13.54 12.79
N ALA A 501 -34.94 -12.33 13.25
CA ALA A 501 -34.60 -11.87 14.58
C ALA A 501 -35.17 -12.77 15.69
N GLU A 502 -36.41 -13.30 15.50
CA GLU A 502 -37.06 -14.21 16.41
C GLU A 502 -36.40 -15.59 16.48
N LEU A 503 -35.71 -15.99 15.41
CA LEU A 503 -34.89 -17.20 15.30
C LEU A 503 -33.51 -17.07 15.95
N GLY A 504 -33.19 -15.90 16.52
CA GLY A 504 -31.88 -15.61 17.13
C GLY A 504 -30.90 -14.84 16.22
N GLY A 505 -31.38 -14.35 15.07
CA GLY A 505 -30.56 -13.60 14.11
C GLY A 505 -29.55 -14.44 13.34
N LEU A 506 -28.52 -13.81 12.79
CA LEU A 506 -27.49 -14.50 12.00
C LEU A 506 -26.54 -15.26 12.93
N MET A 507 -26.29 -16.54 12.60
CA MET A 507 -25.25 -17.35 13.21
C MET A 507 -23.95 -17.23 12.42
N ILE A 508 -22.86 -16.85 13.09
CA ILE A 508 -21.51 -16.85 12.53
C ILE A 508 -20.72 -18.03 13.06
N ILE A 509 -20.19 -18.84 12.17
CA ILE A 509 -19.27 -19.93 12.49
C ILE A 509 -17.91 -19.61 11.89
N GLY A 510 -16.89 -19.36 12.72
CA GLY A 510 -15.51 -19.27 12.29
C GLY A 510 -14.85 -20.64 12.32
N THR A 511 -14.20 -21.05 11.25
CA THR A 511 -13.57 -22.39 11.15
C THR A 511 -12.12 -22.41 11.60
N GLU A 512 -11.48 -21.25 11.71
CA GLU A 512 -10.14 -21.03 12.24
C GLU A 512 -10.03 -19.66 12.87
N ARG A 513 -9.02 -19.47 13.71
CA ARG A 513 -8.58 -18.14 14.13
C ARG A 513 -7.65 -17.57 13.06
N HIS A 514 -7.86 -16.31 12.74
CA HIS A 514 -7.02 -15.60 11.82
C HIS A 514 -5.69 -15.16 12.44
N GLU A 515 -4.77 -14.68 11.63
CA GLU A 515 -3.49 -14.13 12.08
C GLU A 515 -3.65 -12.96 13.06
N SER A 516 -4.76 -12.23 12.97
CA SER A 516 -5.06 -11.08 13.82
C SER A 516 -6.44 -11.22 14.47
N ARG A 517 -6.54 -10.85 15.76
CA ARG A 517 -7.80 -10.74 16.50
C ARG A 517 -8.77 -9.77 15.85
N ARG A 518 -8.27 -8.80 15.17
CA ARG A 518 -9.03 -7.80 14.43
C ARG A 518 -9.88 -8.44 13.35
N ILE A 519 -9.31 -9.35 12.56
CA ILE A 519 -10.03 -10.08 11.50
C ILE A 519 -11.12 -10.98 12.12
N ASP A 520 -10.84 -11.64 13.23
CA ASP A 520 -11.86 -12.40 14.00
C ASP A 520 -13.03 -11.50 14.42
N ASN A 521 -12.73 -10.29 14.89
CA ASN A 521 -13.74 -9.31 15.29
C ASN A 521 -14.54 -8.77 14.10
N GLN A 522 -13.93 -8.63 12.92
CA GLN A 522 -14.64 -8.27 11.68
C GLN A 522 -15.63 -9.38 11.29
N LEU A 523 -15.23 -10.64 11.37
CA LEU A 523 -16.11 -11.78 11.10
C LEU A 523 -17.28 -11.79 12.08
N ARG A 524 -17.02 -11.69 13.40
CA ARG A 524 -18.08 -11.58 14.41
C ARG A 524 -19.00 -10.39 14.17
N GLY A 525 -18.44 -9.26 13.73
CA GLY A 525 -19.16 -8.01 13.45
C GLY A 525 -20.17 -8.09 12.29
N ARG A 526 -20.20 -9.20 11.56
CA ARG A 526 -21.22 -9.43 10.52
C ARG A 526 -22.60 -9.75 11.12
N ALA A 527 -22.69 -10.15 12.40
CA ALA A 527 -23.93 -10.37 13.14
C ALA A 527 -24.10 -9.38 14.30
N GLY A 528 -25.32 -9.18 14.75
CA GLY A 528 -25.66 -8.34 15.91
C GLY A 528 -25.53 -6.84 15.62
N ARG A 529 -26.03 -6.37 14.48
CA ARG A 529 -25.98 -4.98 14.02
C ARG A 529 -27.21 -4.23 14.47
N GLN A 530 -27.06 -2.93 14.79
CA GLN A 530 -28.16 -2.01 15.16
C GLN A 530 -29.14 -2.58 16.19
N GLY A 531 -28.63 -3.37 17.16
CA GLY A 531 -29.44 -4.00 18.20
C GLY A 531 -30.12 -5.30 17.77
N ASP A 532 -29.81 -5.84 16.60
CA ASP A 532 -30.29 -7.15 16.18
C ASP A 532 -29.64 -8.28 17.01
N PRO A 533 -30.36 -9.39 17.26
CA PRO A 533 -29.77 -10.58 17.83
C PRO A 533 -28.78 -11.22 16.85
N GLY A 534 -27.86 -12.00 17.38
CA GLY A 534 -26.90 -12.78 16.63
C GLY A 534 -26.10 -13.69 17.53
N THR A 535 -25.48 -14.69 16.96
CA THR A 535 -24.62 -15.61 17.70
C THR A 535 -23.35 -15.87 16.93
N THR A 536 -22.20 -15.93 17.60
CA THR A 536 -20.93 -16.26 16.97
C THR A 536 -20.22 -17.35 17.74
N GLN A 537 -19.53 -18.26 17.02
CA GLN A 537 -18.72 -19.32 17.63
C GLN A 537 -17.59 -19.72 16.71
N PHE A 538 -16.40 -19.95 17.26
CA PHE A 538 -15.27 -20.48 16.52
C PHE A 538 -15.08 -21.97 16.80
N TYR A 539 -14.83 -22.73 15.73
CA TYR A 539 -14.50 -24.14 15.74
C TYR A 539 -13.04 -24.28 15.28
N LEU A 540 -12.18 -24.76 16.17
CA LEU A 540 -10.74 -24.73 16.01
C LEU A 540 -10.15 -26.14 16.03
N SER A 541 -8.96 -26.32 15.46
CA SER A 541 -8.19 -27.54 15.58
C SER A 541 -6.76 -27.25 16.03
N LEU A 542 -6.14 -28.21 16.71
CA LEU A 542 -4.73 -28.14 17.03
C LEU A 542 -3.81 -28.26 15.78
N GLU A 543 -4.38 -28.75 14.67
CA GLU A 543 -3.71 -28.84 13.37
C GLU A 543 -3.87 -27.57 12.52
N ASP A 544 -4.61 -26.56 13.01
CA ASP A 544 -4.75 -25.28 12.31
C ASP A 544 -3.39 -24.58 12.22
N ASP A 545 -3.14 -23.86 11.12
CA ASP A 545 -1.82 -23.31 10.80
C ASP A 545 -1.28 -22.39 11.90
N LEU A 546 -2.14 -21.57 12.50
CA LEU A 546 -1.78 -20.73 13.64
C LEU A 546 -1.22 -21.56 14.82
N MET A 547 -1.80 -22.71 15.09
CA MET A 547 -1.37 -23.60 16.18
C MET A 547 -0.14 -24.41 15.79
N ARG A 548 -0.05 -24.86 14.55
CA ARG A 548 1.09 -25.61 14.01
C ARG A 548 2.37 -24.77 14.00
N ILE A 549 2.28 -23.50 13.57
CA ILE A 549 3.45 -22.63 13.36
C ILE A 549 3.85 -21.91 14.66
N PHE A 550 2.90 -21.38 15.40
CA PHE A 550 3.13 -20.50 16.56
C PHE A 550 2.68 -21.12 17.90
N GLY A 551 2.04 -22.28 17.87
CA GLY A 551 1.69 -23.04 19.07
C GLY A 551 2.91 -23.64 19.76
N SER A 552 2.79 -23.94 21.06
CA SER A 552 3.87 -24.63 21.75
C SER A 552 3.77 -26.14 21.52
N ASP A 553 4.89 -26.81 21.18
CA ASP A 553 5.02 -28.26 21.01
C ASP A 553 4.53 -29.07 22.23
N ASN A 554 4.42 -28.41 23.38
CA ASN A 554 3.93 -29.01 24.62
C ASN A 554 2.43 -29.35 24.61
N ILE A 555 1.62 -28.64 23.78
CA ILE A 555 0.17 -28.87 23.72
C ILE A 555 -0.12 -30.19 23.00
N SER A 556 0.56 -30.47 21.88
CA SER A 556 0.41 -31.75 21.17
C SER A 556 0.79 -32.94 22.05
N LYS A 557 1.95 -32.87 22.74
CA LYS A 557 2.40 -33.92 23.66
C LYS A 557 1.50 -34.11 24.88
N PHE A 558 0.87 -33.06 25.35
CA PHE A 558 -0.10 -33.12 26.45
C PHE A 558 -1.40 -33.80 26.00
N MET A 559 -1.83 -33.55 24.76
CA MET A 559 -3.06 -34.13 24.20
C MET A 559 -2.93 -35.61 23.92
N ASP A 560 -1.76 -36.07 23.43
CA ASP A 560 -1.52 -37.50 23.22
C ASP A 560 -1.59 -38.33 24.51
N LYS A 561 -1.35 -37.69 25.65
CA LYS A 561 -1.49 -38.32 26.99
C LYS A 561 -2.91 -38.35 27.53
N LEU A 562 -3.84 -37.52 27.00
CA LEU A 562 -5.21 -37.42 27.55
C LEU A 562 -6.19 -38.50 27.04
N GLY A 563 -5.82 -39.24 25.97
CA GLY A 563 -6.64 -40.36 25.45
C GLY A 563 -8.03 -39.97 25.00
N LEU A 564 -8.28 -38.68 24.62
CA LEU A 564 -9.59 -38.18 24.21
C LEU A 564 -9.96 -38.67 22.80
N ASP A 565 -11.25 -38.97 22.60
CA ASP A 565 -11.80 -39.31 21.27
C ASP A 565 -11.63 -38.12 20.31
N GLU A 566 -11.44 -38.42 19.04
CA GLU A 566 -11.24 -37.38 18.00
C GLU A 566 -12.42 -36.42 17.90
N ASP A 567 -13.64 -36.92 18.07
CA ASP A 567 -14.89 -36.16 17.94
C ASP A 567 -15.32 -35.46 19.23
N GLU A 568 -14.59 -35.63 20.34
CA GLU A 568 -14.90 -34.99 21.60
C GLU A 568 -14.28 -33.57 21.68
N PRO A 569 -15.11 -32.54 21.95
CA PRO A 569 -14.60 -31.17 22.04
C PRO A 569 -13.77 -30.97 23.29
N ILE A 570 -12.64 -30.33 23.12
CA ILE A 570 -11.71 -29.99 24.19
C ILE A 570 -12.11 -28.63 24.78
N THR A 571 -12.59 -28.64 26.03
CA THR A 571 -12.98 -27.43 26.77
C THR A 571 -11.93 -27.08 27.83
N ALA A 572 -10.76 -26.63 27.39
CA ALA A 572 -9.71 -26.22 28.32
C ALA A 572 -9.39 -24.73 28.14
N LYS A 573 -9.66 -23.90 29.16
CA LYS A 573 -9.29 -22.46 29.20
C LYS A 573 -7.79 -22.21 28.90
N MET A 574 -6.94 -23.21 29.16
CA MET A 574 -5.50 -23.15 28.91
C MET A 574 -5.21 -23.13 27.40
N ILE A 575 -5.95 -23.88 26.60
CA ILE A 575 -5.77 -23.96 25.14
C ILE A 575 -6.24 -22.65 24.49
N THR A 576 -7.41 -22.11 24.90
CA THR A 576 -7.87 -20.79 24.41
C THR A 576 -6.81 -19.71 24.67
N LYS A 577 -6.22 -19.68 25.89
CA LYS A 577 -5.12 -18.75 26.18
C LYS A 577 -3.86 -18.99 25.34
N SER A 578 -3.60 -20.22 24.96
CA SER A 578 -2.45 -20.54 24.10
C SER A 578 -2.69 -20.06 22.67
N ILE A 579 -3.90 -20.19 22.15
CA ILE A 579 -4.31 -19.65 20.85
C ILE A 579 -4.20 -18.12 20.84
N GLU A 580 -4.71 -17.44 21.87
CA GLU A 580 -4.55 -15.98 22.01
C GLU A 580 -3.08 -15.54 22.07
N LYS A 581 -2.22 -16.32 22.72
CA LYS A 581 -0.78 -16.04 22.74
C LYS A 581 -0.13 -16.26 21.36
N ALA A 582 -0.57 -17.29 20.63
CA ALA A 582 -0.11 -17.54 19.28
C ALA A 582 -0.48 -16.36 18.35
N GLN A 583 -1.74 -15.92 18.37
CA GLN A 583 -2.19 -14.74 17.63
C GLN A 583 -1.35 -13.49 17.97
N LYS A 584 -1.13 -13.21 19.25
CA LYS A 584 -0.30 -12.07 19.67
C LYS A 584 1.14 -12.16 19.16
N LYS A 585 1.70 -13.38 19.06
CA LYS A 585 3.05 -13.55 18.48
C LYS A 585 3.06 -13.24 16.98
N VAL A 586 2.02 -13.67 16.25
CA VAL A 586 1.87 -13.35 14.83
C VAL A 586 1.67 -11.86 14.62
N GLU A 587 0.75 -11.24 15.38
CA GLU A 587 0.54 -9.78 15.35
C GLU A 587 1.85 -9.02 15.59
N SER A 588 2.62 -9.42 16.62
CA SER A 588 3.93 -8.80 16.91
C SER A 588 4.94 -9.02 15.80
N HIS A 589 5.01 -10.22 15.22
CA HIS A 589 5.91 -10.52 14.12
C HIS A 589 5.58 -9.70 12.87
N ASN A 590 4.30 -9.64 12.51
CA ASN A 590 3.85 -8.81 11.39
C ASN A 590 4.10 -7.32 11.62
N PHE A 591 3.93 -6.84 12.85
CA PHE A 591 4.30 -5.47 13.23
C PHE A 591 5.80 -5.19 13.03
N GLU A 592 6.67 -6.11 13.46
CA GLU A 592 8.13 -5.96 13.26
C GLU A 592 8.49 -5.94 11.77
N ILE A 593 7.84 -6.76 10.93
CA ILE A 593 8.03 -6.72 9.47
C ILE A 593 7.64 -5.35 8.92
N ARG A 594 6.43 -4.84 9.22
CA ARG A 594 5.98 -3.53 8.75
C ARG A 594 6.89 -2.39 9.23
N LYS A 595 7.32 -2.46 10.48
CA LYS A 595 8.27 -1.51 11.04
C LYS A 595 9.61 -1.54 10.31
N TYR A 596 10.14 -2.73 10.04
CA TYR A 596 11.36 -2.91 9.27
C TYR A 596 11.24 -2.27 7.87
N VAL A 597 10.16 -2.61 7.15
CA VAL A 597 9.89 -2.03 5.83
C VAL A 597 9.86 -0.50 5.90
N LEU A 598 9.14 0.06 6.88
CA LEU A 598 9.04 1.51 7.05
C LEU A 598 10.39 2.16 7.38
N GLU A 599 11.16 1.60 8.30
CA GLU A 599 12.45 2.19 8.74
C GLU A 599 13.47 2.27 7.59
N TYR A 600 13.44 1.32 6.65
CA TYR A 600 14.26 1.34 5.45
C TYR A 600 13.68 2.25 4.37
N ASP A 601 12.36 2.22 4.15
CA ASP A 601 11.72 3.10 3.16
C ASP A 601 11.69 4.58 3.59
N ASP A 602 11.73 4.89 4.88
CA ASP A 602 11.85 6.28 5.36
C ASP A 602 13.12 6.95 4.84
N VAL A 603 14.23 6.21 4.68
CA VAL A 603 15.47 6.72 4.07
C VAL A 603 15.23 7.05 2.59
N MET A 604 14.66 6.08 1.88
CA MET A 604 14.29 6.27 0.47
C MET A 604 13.28 7.40 0.29
N ASN A 605 12.35 7.54 1.22
CA ASN A 605 11.33 8.58 1.14
C ASN A 605 11.91 9.99 1.25
N GLN A 606 12.89 10.20 2.13
CA GLN A 606 13.59 11.49 2.23
C GLN A 606 14.28 11.85 0.91
N GLN A 607 14.95 10.89 0.28
CA GLN A 607 15.61 11.06 -1.02
C GLN A 607 14.58 11.33 -2.12
N ARG A 608 13.47 10.58 -2.11
CA ARG A 608 12.35 10.72 -3.06
C ARG A 608 11.72 12.11 -2.98
N GLU A 609 11.44 12.61 -1.79
CA GLU A 609 10.87 13.94 -1.58
C GLU A 609 11.76 15.04 -2.18
N VAL A 610 13.07 14.98 -1.95
CA VAL A 610 14.03 15.93 -2.51
C VAL A 610 14.04 15.84 -4.03
N LEU A 611 14.20 14.64 -4.58
CA LEU A 611 14.31 14.46 -6.03
C LEU A 611 13.01 14.82 -6.76
N TYR A 612 11.86 14.39 -6.25
CA TYR A 612 10.57 14.69 -6.86
C TYR A 612 10.22 16.18 -6.77
N ALA A 613 10.65 16.88 -5.72
CA ALA A 613 10.51 18.34 -5.65
C ALA A 613 11.36 19.02 -6.72
N GLN A 614 12.61 18.60 -6.90
CA GLN A 614 13.49 19.09 -7.97
C GLN A 614 12.92 18.79 -9.36
N ARG A 615 12.47 17.55 -9.57
CA ARG A 615 11.83 17.15 -10.83
C ARG A 615 10.59 17.98 -11.15
N ARG A 616 9.76 18.24 -10.16
CA ARG A 616 8.59 19.12 -10.32
C ARG A 616 8.99 20.54 -10.66
N GLN A 617 10.07 21.05 -10.07
CA GLN A 617 10.63 22.36 -10.42
C GLN A 617 11.07 22.39 -11.89
N VAL A 618 11.74 21.35 -12.38
CA VAL A 618 12.12 21.22 -13.80
C VAL A 618 10.89 21.24 -14.71
N LEU A 619 9.81 20.51 -14.34
CA LEU A 619 8.56 20.48 -15.12
C LEU A 619 7.80 21.80 -15.14
N THR A 620 7.90 22.61 -14.08
CA THR A 620 7.05 23.79 -13.90
C THR A 620 7.78 25.12 -14.18
N SER A 621 9.12 25.12 -14.27
CA SER A 621 9.92 26.31 -14.53
C SER A 621 9.88 26.71 -15.99
N ASP A 622 9.76 28.01 -16.26
CA ASP A 622 9.81 28.57 -17.60
C ASP A 622 11.23 28.57 -18.17
N SER A 623 12.26 28.64 -17.33
CA SER A 623 13.69 28.62 -17.70
C SER A 623 14.51 27.86 -16.67
N LEU A 624 15.43 27.04 -17.12
CA LEU A 624 16.37 26.28 -16.31
C LEU A 624 17.81 26.80 -16.44
N LYS A 625 18.02 27.91 -17.16
CA LYS A 625 19.34 28.51 -17.45
C LYS A 625 20.16 28.71 -16.17
N ASP A 626 19.59 29.38 -15.17
CA ASP A 626 20.28 29.67 -13.89
C ASP A 626 20.61 28.41 -13.12
N THR A 627 19.72 27.41 -13.15
CA THR A 627 19.96 26.09 -12.54
C THR A 627 21.13 25.36 -13.20
N ILE A 628 21.18 25.35 -14.52
CA ILE A 628 22.24 24.69 -15.29
C ILE A 628 23.59 25.42 -15.10
N LEU A 629 23.60 26.74 -15.14
CA LEU A 629 24.80 27.51 -14.86
C LEU A 629 25.28 27.37 -13.41
N GLY A 630 24.37 27.18 -12.49
CA GLY A 630 24.68 26.78 -11.10
C GLY A 630 25.39 25.41 -11.04
N MET A 631 24.87 24.41 -11.79
CA MET A 631 25.53 23.09 -11.89
C MET A 631 26.94 23.18 -12.48
N VAL A 632 27.14 24.05 -13.48
CA VAL A 632 28.49 24.33 -14.05
C VAL A 632 29.40 24.88 -12.96
N SER A 633 28.93 25.87 -12.17
CA SER A 633 29.72 26.43 -11.07
C SER A 633 30.12 25.37 -10.05
N ASP A 634 29.20 24.51 -9.68
CA ASP A 634 29.46 23.40 -8.73
C ASP A 634 30.52 22.43 -9.28
N ILE A 635 30.41 22.06 -10.55
CA ILE A 635 31.41 21.19 -11.23
C ILE A 635 32.79 21.81 -11.25
N ILE A 636 32.89 23.13 -11.46
CA ILE A 636 34.16 23.85 -11.45
C ILE A 636 34.71 23.85 -10.01
N ASP A 637 33.88 24.10 -9.01
CA ASP A 637 34.29 24.09 -7.60
C ASP A 637 34.81 22.72 -7.16
N ASP A 638 34.13 21.64 -7.57
CA ASP A 638 34.57 20.27 -7.32
C ASP A 638 35.91 19.95 -7.99
N GLY A 639 36.08 20.38 -9.23
CA GLY A 639 37.35 20.26 -9.95
C GLY A 639 38.45 21.01 -9.26
N LEU A 640 38.22 22.25 -8.85
CA LEU A 640 39.20 23.06 -8.11
C LEU A 640 39.53 22.47 -6.75
N ASN A 641 38.57 21.93 -6.02
CA ASN A 641 38.82 21.25 -4.76
C ASN A 641 39.68 19.99 -4.93
N LYS A 642 39.55 19.30 -6.07
CA LYS A 642 40.33 18.09 -6.37
C LYS A 642 41.74 18.36 -6.87
N TYR A 643 41.92 19.35 -7.78
CA TYR A 643 43.18 19.58 -8.48
C TYR A 643 43.94 20.83 -8.03
N ALA A 644 43.28 21.75 -7.35
CA ALA A 644 43.84 23.01 -6.84
C ALA A 644 43.34 23.25 -5.41
N ASP A 645 43.54 22.29 -4.48
CA ASP A 645 43.13 22.37 -3.08
C ASP A 645 43.85 23.56 -2.40
N GLU A 646 43.11 24.40 -1.68
CA GLU A 646 43.65 25.54 -0.94
C GLU A 646 44.67 25.16 0.13
N LYS A 647 44.71 23.89 0.56
CA LYS A 647 45.70 23.36 1.51
C LYS A 647 47.05 23.06 0.90
N LEU A 648 47.15 23.02 -0.42
CA LEU A 648 48.37 22.79 -1.18
C LEU A 648 48.95 24.14 -1.63
N TYR A 649 50.28 24.15 -1.87
CA TYR A 649 50.92 25.32 -2.47
C TYR A 649 50.50 25.45 -3.92
N PRO A 650 50.37 26.66 -4.49
CA PRO A 650 50.00 26.87 -5.88
C PRO A 650 50.87 26.12 -6.92
N GLU A 651 52.13 25.86 -6.57
CA GLU A 651 53.08 25.09 -7.40
C GLU A 651 52.74 23.57 -7.45
N GLU A 652 51.92 23.09 -6.50
CA GLU A 652 51.47 21.69 -6.43
C GLU A 652 50.10 21.50 -7.10
N TRP A 653 49.48 22.55 -7.61
CA TRP A 653 48.18 22.45 -8.27
C TRP A 653 48.31 21.85 -9.68
N ASP A 654 47.43 20.92 -10.01
CA ASP A 654 47.38 20.21 -11.30
C ASP A 654 46.35 20.86 -12.24
N PHE A 655 46.63 21.98 -12.84
CA PHE A 655 45.74 22.61 -13.80
C PHE A 655 45.61 21.85 -15.11
N ALA A 656 46.59 21.03 -15.50
CA ALA A 656 46.47 20.15 -16.67
C ALA A 656 45.41 19.06 -16.42
N GLY A 657 45.40 18.46 -15.24
CA GLY A 657 44.37 17.52 -14.81
C GLY A 657 42.99 18.17 -14.73
N LEU A 658 42.88 19.36 -14.10
CA LEU A 658 41.65 20.14 -14.05
C LEU A 658 41.10 20.44 -15.45
N LEU A 659 41.92 20.95 -16.35
CA LEU A 659 41.50 21.28 -17.72
C LEU A 659 41.04 20.04 -18.47
N THR A 660 41.74 18.92 -18.33
CA THR A 660 41.37 17.65 -18.96
C THR A 660 39.98 17.22 -18.47
N GLN A 661 39.68 17.36 -17.18
CA GLN A 661 38.38 17.05 -16.63
C GLN A 661 37.27 18.02 -17.10
N MET A 662 37.55 19.34 -17.13
CA MET A 662 36.58 20.33 -17.62
C MET A 662 36.27 20.17 -19.10
N GLN A 663 37.28 19.74 -19.92
CA GLN A 663 37.09 19.43 -21.33
C GLN A 663 36.17 18.23 -21.59
N GLN A 664 36.07 17.32 -20.63
CA GLN A 664 35.08 16.24 -20.72
C GLN A 664 33.63 16.73 -20.53
N TYR A 665 33.45 17.81 -19.81
CA TYR A 665 32.13 18.30 -19.48
C TYR A 665 31.62 19.43 -20.39
N PHE A 666 32.41 20.50 -20.58
CA PHE A 666 31.93 21.68 -21.30
C PHE A 666 33.03 22.54 -21.96
N VAL A 667 34.32 22.44 -21.62
CA VAL A 667 35.36 23.31 -22.14
C VAL A 667 35.84 22.79 -23.48
N PRO A 668 35.79 23.59 -24.59
CA PRO A 668 36.39 23.21 -25.85
C PRO A 668 37.90 23.12 -25.73
N LYS A 669 38.51 22.23 -26.51
CA LYS A 669 39.97 22.01 -26.48
C LYS A 669 40.79 23.27 -26.79
N ASP A 670 40.25 24.18 -27.59
CA ASP A 670 40.93 25.38 -28.06
C ASP A 670 40.59 26.64 -27.23
N ALA A 671 39.78 26.52 -26.15
CA ALA A 671 39.27 27.67 -25.40
C ALA A 671 40.28 28.25 -24.40
N THR A 672 41.16 27.40 -23.85
CA THR A 672 42.23 27.82 -22.91
C THR A 672 43.28 26.71 -22.79
N THR A 673 44.48 27.05 -22.29
CA THR A 673 45.58 26.11 -22.04
C THR A 673 45.90 26.02 -20.54
N SER A 674 46.57 24.94 -20.10
CA SER A 674 47.01 24.81 -18.72
C SER A 674 48.00 25.92 -18.32
N GLU A 675 48.88 26.34 -19.20
CA GLU A 675 49.85 27.43 -18.99
C GLU A 675 49.17 28.80 -18.75
N GLU A 676 48.01 29.03 -19.36
CA GLU A 676 47.20 30.23 -19.10
C GLU A 676 46.53 30.18 -17.72
N LEU A 677 46.15 29.01 -17.25
CA LEU A 677 45.53 28.81 -15.92
C LEU A 677 46.56 28.90 -14.79
N GLU A 678 47.78 28.43 -15.00
CA GLU A 678 48.89 28.53 -14.04
C GLU A 678 49.25 29.98 -13.62
N ASN A 679 48.96 30.94 -14.51
CA ASN A 679 49.20 32.37 -14.22
C ASN A 679 48.08 33.07 -13.48
N LEU A 680 46.98 32.36 -13.14
CA LEU A 680 45.81 32.91 -12.50
C LEU A 680 45.64 32.38 -11.09
N SER A 681 45.03 33.18 -10.24
CA SER A 681 44.59 32.72 -8.93
C SER A 681 43.41 31.73 -9.05
N ARG A 682 43.16 30.91 -8.04
CA ARG A 682 42.06 29.97 -8.01
C ARG A 682 40.72 30.62 -8.35
N VAL A 683 40.44 31.83 -7.81
CA VAL A 683 39.21 32.59 -8.10
C VAL A 683 39.15 33.01 -9.58
N GLU A 684 40.25 33.50 -10.12
CA GLU A 684 40.30 33.90 -11.56
C GLU A 684 40.15 32.68 -12.48
N VAL A 685 40.70 31.51 -12.11
CA VAL A 685 40.48 30.25 -12.84
C VAL A 685 39.02 29.90 -12.85
N LYS A 686 38.34 29.97 -11.68
CA LYS A 686 36.90 29.74 -11.58
C LYS A 686 36.13 30.68 -12.51
N GLU A 687 36.38 31.97 -12.41
CA GLU A 687 35.68 32.98 -13.22
C GLU A 687 35.92 32.77 -14.71
N LYS A 688 37.16 32.43 -15.13
CA LYS A 688 37.49 32.16 -16.53
C LYS A 688 36.77 30.93 -17.07
N LEU A 689 36.79 29.81 -16.34
CA LEU A 689 36.11 28.59 -16.75
C LEU A 689 34.59 28.78 -16.79
N TYR A 690 34.03 29.49 -15.82
CA TYR A 690 32.61 29.84 -15.79
C TYR A 690 32.21 30.74 -16.95
N GLN A 691 33.01 31.75 -17.28
CA GLN A 691 32.74 32.63 -18.43
C GLN A 691 32.77 31.87 -19.77
N ILE A 692 33.72 30.94 -19.95
CA ILE A 692 33.77 30.06 -21.12
C ILE A 692 32.44 29.28 -21.24
N ALA A 693 31.96 28.74 -20.16
CA ALA A 693 30.71 28.00 -20.16
C ALA A 693 29.50 28.89 -20.50
N VAL A 694 29.43 30.11 -19.93
CA VAL A 694 28.37 31.08 -20.24
C VAL A 694 28.38 31.48 -21.71
N ASP A 695 29.54 31.79 -22.25
CA ASP A 695 29.67 32.22 -23.65
C ASP A 695 29.24 31.10 -24.62
N LEU A 696 29.61 29.87 -24.34
CA LEU A 696 29.18 28.72 -25.11
C LEU A 696 27.68 28.46 -25.03
N TYR A 697 27.14 28.58 -23.81
CA TYR A 697 25.71 28.42 -23.63
C TYR A 697 24.92 29.46 -24.42
N GLU A 698 25.34 30.75 -24.34
CA GLU A 698 24.67 31.84 -25.05
C GLU A 698 24.83 31.75 -26.56
N ALA A 699 26.00 31.29 -27.04
CA ALA A 699 26.22 31.03 -28.48
C ALA A 699 25.26 29.96 -28.98
N ARG A 700 25.06 28.90 -28.18
CA ARG A 700 24.13 27.81 -28.50
C ARG A 700 22.68 28.26 -28.46
N GLU A 701 22.28 29.02 -27.45
CA GLU A 701 20.93 29.57 -27.33
C GLU A 701 20.60 30.47 -28.56
N LYS A 702 21.59 31.24 -29.06
CA LYS A 702 21.42 32.04 -30.29
C LYS A 702 21.27 31.18 -31.55
N GLU A 703 21.99 30.06 -31.62
CA GLU A 703 21.96 29.16 -32.77
C GLU A 703 20.62 28.45 -32.92
N ILE A 704 20.07 27.89 -31.86
CA ILE A 704 18.87 27.05 -31.91
C ILE A 704 17.57 27.78 -31.54
N GLY A 705 17.67 28.96 -30.97
CA GLY A 705 16.56 29.79 -30.50
C GLY A 705 16.17 29.49 -29.06
N THR A 706 15.72 30.53 -28.35
CA THR A 706 15.46 30.45 -26.91
C THR A 706 14.39 29.43 -26.55
N GLU A 707 13.28 29.33 -27.29
CA GLU A 707 12.18 28.40 -27.02
C GLU A 707 12.64 26.94 -27.13
N THR A 708 13.33 26.61 -28.22
CA THR A 708 13.90 25.27 -28.41
C THR A 708 14.94 24.91 -27.35
N MET A 709 15.73 25.92 -26.90
CA MET A 709 16.71 25.71 -25.83
C MET A 709 16.01 25.37 -24.51
N ARG A 710 14.90 26.04 -24.15
CA ARG A 710 14.11 25.73 -22.94
C ARG A 710 13.53 24.32 -22.97
N GLU A 711 13.03 23.89 -24.14
CA GLU A 711 12.52 22.51 -24.31
C GLU A 711 13.64 21.47 -24.19
N LEU A 712 14.80 21.75 -24.78
CA LEU A 712 15.96 20.87 -24.73
C LEU A 712 16.49 20.70 -23.30
N GLU A 713 16.63 21.80 -22.56
CA GLU A 713 17.02 21.79 -21.16
C GLU A 713 16.11 20.88 -20.32
N ARG A 714 14.79 21.09 -20.47
CA ARG A 714 13.79 20.31 -19.75
C ARG A 714 13.86 18.82 -20.12
N ALA A 715 13.93 18.51 -21.39
CA ALA A 715 13.98 17.13 -21.87
C ALA A 715 15.24 16.39 -21.39
N ILE A 716 16.40 17.04 -21.46
CA ILE A 716 17.67 16.44 -21.00
C ILE A 716 17.65 16.27 -19.48
N MET A 717 17.26 17.29 -18.73
CA MET A 717 17.24 17.20 -17.26
C MET A 717 16.29 16.10 -16.79
N LEU A 718 15.07 16.02 -17.31
CA LEU A 718 14.13 14.96 -16.94
C LEU A 718 14.71 13.57 -17.24
N ARG A 719 15.23 13.39 -18.46
CA ARG A 719 15.81 12.10 -18.87
C ARG A 719 16.98 11.68 -17.97
N VAL A 720 17.87 12.61 -17.65
CA VAL A 720 19.04 12.31 -16.78
C VAL A 720 18.60 12.01 -15.38
N VAL A 721 17.69 12.83 -14.80
CA VAL A 721 17.15 12.62 -13.46
C VAL A 721 16.46 11.25 -13.37
N ASP A 722 15.60 10.93 -14.32
CA ASP A 722 14.83 9.68 -14.30
C ASP A 722 15.75 8.45 -14.43
N SER A 723 16.71 8.49 -15.37
CA SER A 723 17.67 7.40 -15.54
C SER A 723 18.52 7.17 -14.28
N LYS A 724 19.10 8.24 -13.71
CA LYS A 724 19.95 8.14 -12.51
C LYS A 724 19.16 7.71 -11.27
N TRP A 725 17.90 8.13 -11.17
CA TRP A 725 17.03 7.69 -10.10
C TRP A 725 16.70 6.21 -10.18
N MET A 726 16.37 5.69 -11.37
CA MET A 726 16.13 4.27 -11.56
C MET A 726 17.36 3.42 -11.23
N ASP A 727 18.56 3.86 -11.64
CA ASP A 727 19.81 3.18 -11.29
C ASP A 727 20.06 3.22 -9.77
N HIS A 728 19.69 4.32 -9.12
CA HIS A 728 19.81 4.49 -7.68
C HIS A 728 18.84 3.58 -6.92
N LEU A 729 17.59 3.42 -7.39
CA LEU A 729 16.63 2.49 -6.79
C LEU A 729 17.18 1.05 -6.79
N ASP A 730 17.70 0.58 -7.92
CA ASP A 730 18.30 -0.74 -8.04
C ASP A 730 19.51 -0.90 -7.09
N ALA A 731 20.36 0.13 -7.01
CA ALA A 731 21.52 0.11 -6.12
C ALA A 731 21.13 0.11 -4.63
N MET A 732 20.06 0.81 -4.27
CA MET A 732 19.52 0.82 -2.90
C MET A 732 18.86 -0.49 -2.52
N ASP A 733 18.19 -1.16 -3.46
CA ASP A 733 17.65 -2.50 -3.23
C ASP A 733 18.78 -3.51 -3.00
N ALA A 734 19.85 -3.47 -3.80
CA ALA A 734 21.05 -4.28 -3.59
C ALA A 734 21.74 -4.00 -2.22
N LEU A 735 21.83 -2.72 -1.84
CA LEU A 735 22.38 -2.35 -0.52
C LEU A 735 21.53 -2.94 0.62
N LYS A 736 20.20 -2.85 0.51
CA LYS A 736 19.26 -3.36 1.53
C LYS A 736 19.40 -4.87 1.73
N GLU A 737 19.62 -5.64 0.66
CA GLU A 737 19.83 -7.09 0.75
C GLU A 737 21.13 -7.44 1.47
N GLY A 738 22.21 -6.71 1.16
CA GLY A 738 23.55 -6.98 1.71
C GLY A 738 23.78 -6.44 3.12
N ILE A 739 23.06 -5.40 3.54
CA ILE A 739 23.38 -4.63 4.75
C ILE A 739 23.25 -5.46 6.04
N ASN A 740 22.37 -6.47 6.07
CA ASN A 740 22.18 -7.32 7.23
C ASN A 740 23.44 -8.10 7.63
N LEU A 741 24.36 -8.35 6.69
CA LEU A 741 25.64 -8.97 6.96
C LEU A 741 26.55 -8.13 7.88
N ARG A 742 26.32 -6.81 7.94
CA ARG A 742 27.05 -5.89 8.83
C ARG A 742 26.78 -6.19 10.32
N ALA A 743 25.66 -6.84 10.64
CA ALA A 743 25.35 -7.28 12.01
C ALA A 743 26.38 -8.26 12.57
N TYR A 744 27.04 -9.08 11.75
CA TYR A 744 28.14 -9.95 12.18
C TYR A 744 29.34 -9.15 12.68
N GLY A 745 29.54 -7.92 12.17
CA GLY A 745 30.56 -6.97 12.63
C GLY A 745 30.14 -6.13 13.84
N GLN A 746 29.06 -6.49 14.55
CA GLN A 746 28.48 -5.73 15.68
C GLN A 746 28.06 -4.31 15.34
N LYS A 747 27.80 -4.00 14.07
CA LYS A 747 27.26 -2.74 13.61
C LYS A 747 25.73 -2.84 13.50
N ASN A 748 25.04 -1.73 13.73
CA ASN A 748 23.60 -1.67 13.52
C ASN A 748 23.31 -1.53 12.02
N PRO A 749 22.65 -2.53 11.36
CA PRO A 749 22.42 -2.50 9.91
C PRO A 749 21.66 -1.26 9.44
N LEU A 750 20.66 -0.80 10.18
CA LEU A 750 19.88 0.38 9.80
C LEU A 750 20.73 1.66 9.83
N VAL A 751 21.65 1.78 10.77
CA VAL A 751 22.55 2.94 10.87
C VAL A 751 23.55 2.93 9.71
N GLU A 752 24.16 1.79 9.43
CA GLU A 752 25.07 1.63 8.28
C GLU A 752 24.32 1.90 6.95
N TYR A 753 23.09 1.37 6.82
CA TYR A 753 22.23 1.64 5.66
C TYR A 753 22.01 3.14 5.44
N LYS A 754 21.72 3.90 6.51
CA LYS A 754 21.52 5.35 6.42
C LYS A 754 22.76 6.09 5.93
N PHE A 755 23.95 5.69 6.40
CA PHE A 755 25.21 6.32 5.97
C PHE A 755 25.52 5.99 4.51
N GLU A 756 25.52 4.70 4.14
CA GLU A 756 25.81 4.29 2.77
C GLU A 756 24.78 4.85 1.78
N ALA A 757 23.49 4.86 2.15
CA ALA A 757 22.43 5.46 1.36
C ALA A 757 22.61 6.97 1.12
N TYR A 758 23.11 7.69 2.11
CA TYR A 758 23.39 9.12 1.99
C TYR A 758 24.53 9.36 1.00
N ASP A 759 25.64 8.64 1.15
CA ASP A 759 26.80 8.75 0.25
C ASP A 759 26.42 8.41 -1.20
N MET A 760 25.64 7.34 -1.40
CA MET A 760 25.13 6.94 -2.73
C MET A 760 24.21 8.00 -3.33
N PHE A 761 23.38 8.65 -2.53
CA PHE A 761 22.48 9.71 -2.99
C PHE A 761 23.26 10.98 -3.40
N GLU A 762 24.26 11.39 -2.63
CA GLU A 762 25.15 12.51 -3.01
C GLU A 762 25.86 12.22 -4.33
N GLU A 763 26.43 11.02 -4.50
CA GLU A 763 27.08 10.61 -5.74
C GLU A 763 26.11 10.62 -6.93
N MET A 764 24.87 10.17 -6.74
CA MET A 764 23.83 10.25 -7.76
C MET A 764 23.52 11.70 -8.14
N VAL A 765 23.34 12.60 -7.19
CA VAL A 765 23.06 14.04 -7.44
C VAL A 765 24.21 14.68 -8.23
N ASP A 766 25.45 14.40 -7.86
CA ASP A 766 26.62 14.89 -8.59
C ASP A 766 26.74 14.27 -9.99
N SER A 767 26.35 13.01 -10.13
CA SER A 767 26.26 12.37 -11.45
C SER A 767 25.21 13.03 -12.34
N ILE A 768 24.04 13.42 -11.77
CA ILE A 768 22.99 14.17 -12.49
C ILE A 768 23.55 15.49 -12.99
N LYS A 769 24.24 16.30 -12.15
CA LYS A 769 24.82 17.58 -12.54
C LYS A 769 25.80 17.39 -13.70
N ARG A 770 26.79 16.49 -13.54
CA ARG A 770 27.83 16.22 -14.53
C ARG A 770 27.25 15.74 -15.87
N THR A 771 26.32 14.78 -15.82
CA THR A 771 25.71 14.21 -17.02
C THR A 771 24.84 15.24 -17.74
N THR A 772 24.05 16.05 -17.02
CA THR A 772 23.21 17.10 -17.59
C THR A 772 24.06 18.15 -18.34
N VAL A 773 25.12 18.66 -17.69
CA VAL A 773 26.03 19.62 -18.30
C VAL A 773 26.70 19.00 -19.52
N THR A 774 27.24 17.79 -19.43
CA THR A 774 27.88 17.11 -20.54
C THR A 774 26.96 16.99 -21.75
N PHE A 775 25.72 16.52 -21.54
CA PHE A 775 24.77 16.39 -22.65
C PHE A 775 24.40 17.73 -23.26
N LEU A 776 24.12 18.76 -22.44
CA LEU A 776 23.75 20.08 -22.94
C LEU A 776 24.86 20.74 -23.76
N TYR A 777 26.13 20.57 -23.39
CA TYR A 777 27.26 21.19 -24.09
C TYR A 777 27.80 20.40 -25.25
N HIS A 778 27.52 19.10 -25.38
CA HIS A 778 28.03 18.25 -26.46
C HIS A 778 26.98 17.81 -27.48
N ILE A 779 25.69 17.93 -27.20
CA ILE A 779 24.62 17.47 -28.11
C ILE A 779 24.68 18.24 -29.42
N GLN A 780 24.70 17.54 -30.54
CA GLN A 780 24.62 18.12 -31.87
C GLN A 780 23.21 18.00 -32.41
N ILE A 781 22.59 19.13 -32.73
CA ILE A 781 21.22 19.16 -33.25
C ILE A 781 21.30 19.04 -34.76
N THR A 782 20.85 17.90 -35.30
CA THR A 782 20.67 17.71 -36.74
C THR A 782 19.20 17.97 -37.09
N TYR A 783 18.93 18.98 -37.89
CA TYR A 783 17.58 19.42 -38.27
C TYR A 783 16.75 18.42 -39.09
N SER A 784 17.16 17.16 -39.20
CA SER A 784 16.50 16.15 -40.03
C SER A 784 15.57 15.19 -39.23
N LYS A 785 15.45 15.31 -37.93
CA LYS A 785 14.49 14.54 -37.08
C LYS A 785 13.88 15.46 -36.02
N PRO A 786 12.60 15.28 -35.68
CA PRO A 786 12.04 15.99 -34.54
C PRO A 786 12.90 15.73 -33.29
N VAL A 787 13.00 16.73 -32.42
CA VAL A 787 13.66 16.60 -31.10
C VAL A 787 13.18 15.29 -30.47
N PRO A 788 14.08 14.42 -29.99
CA PRO A 788 13.63 13.23 -29.29
C PRO A 788 12.71 13.67 -28.16
N GLN A 789 11.43 13.34 -28.26
CA GLN A 789 10.54 13.44 -27.13
C GLN A 789 11.15 12.58 -26.01
N ALA A 790 11.15 13.08 -24.78
CA ALA A 790 11.57 12.30 -23.65
C ALA A 790 10.84 10.95 -23.72
N GLU A 791 11.58 9.86 -23.57
CA GLU A 791 10.99 8.52 -23.62
C GLU A 791 9.94 8.42 -22.53
N ASP A 792 8.72 8.07 -22.90
CA ASP A 792 7.66 7.78 -21.96
C ASP A 792 7.98 6.43 -21.30
N HIS A 793 8.64 6.49 -20.14
CA HIS A 793 9.00 5.31 -19.36
C HIS A 793 7.77 4.51 -18.88
N LEU A 794 6.58 5.07 -19.01
CA LEU A 794 5.32 4.38 -18.73
C LEU A 794 4.88 3.44 -19.86
N GLN A 795 5.47 3.55 -21.07
CA GLN A 795 5.17 2.59 -22.14
C GLN A 795 5.72 1.20 -21.78
N GLY A 796 4.79 0.26 -21.54
CA GLY A 796 5.12 -1.10 -21.13
C GLY A 796 5.40 -1.27 -19.63
N ALA A 797 5.31 -0.22 -18.86
CA ALA A 797 5.40 -0.31 -17.40
C ALA A 797 4.22 -1.10 -16.81
N ARG A 798 4.50 -1.84 -15.74
CA ARG A 798 3.52 -2.65 -15.00
C ARG A 798 3.46 -2.19 -13.56
N GLU A 799 2.25 -2.14 -13.03
CA GLU A 799 2.00 -1.84 -11.63
C GLU A 799 2.05 -3.13 -10.82
N VAL A 800 2.80 -3.12 -9.74
CA VAL A 800 2.98 -4.28 -8.86
C VAL A 800 2.68 -3.87 -7.43
N HIS A 801 1.73 -4.57 -6.83
CA HIS A 801 1.50 -4.54 -5.39
C HIS A 801 1.08 -5.94 -4.96
N ASP A 802 1.73 -6.48 -3.97
CA ASP A 802 1.61 -7.90 -3.57
C ASP A 802 0.26 -8.26 -2.91
N GLU A 803 -0.63 -7.30 -2.67
CA GLU A 803 -1.91 -7.56 -2.01
C GLU A 803 -3.08 -6.86 -2.72
N SER A 804 -4.12 -7.65 -3.04
CA SER A 804 -5.50 -7.23 -3.31
C SER A 804 -5.84 -6.31 -4.48
N ALA A 805 -5.50 -6.63 -5.74
CA ALA A 805 -6.22 -6.02 -6.86
C ALA A 805 -7.45 -6.87 -7.25
N PRO A 806 -8.61 -6.25 -7.48
CA PRO A 806 -9.76 -6.96 -8.01
C PRO A 806 -9.52 -7.42 -9.45
N VAL A 807 -10.04 -8.58 -9.79
CA VAL A 807 -10.16 -9.03 -11.19
C VAL A 807 -11.15 -8.10 -11.87
N THR A 808 -10.77 -7.48 -12.98
CA THR A 808 -11.66 -6.58 -13.71
C THR A 808 -12.68 -7.34 -14.56
N ALA A 809 -13.78 -6.68 -14.92
CA ALA A 809 -14.81 -7.26 -15.80
C ALA A 809 -14.24 -7.61 -17.20
N GLU A 810 -13.17 -6.95 -17.64
CA GLU A 810 -12.48 -7.29 -18.90
C GLU A 810 -11.61 -8.54 -18.77
N ASP A 811 -11.00 -8.78 -17.63
CA ASP A 811 -10.25 -10.02 -17.38
C ASP A 811 -11.18 -11.23 -17.42
N ILE A 812 -12.40 -11.07 -16.91
CA ILE A 812 -13.45 -12.08 -16.98
C ILE A 812 -13.93 -12.29 -18.43
N LYS A 813 -14.16 -11.22 -19.22
CA LYS A 813 -14.54 -11.32 -20.62
C LYS A 813 -13.46 -11.93 -21.48
N ARG A 814 -12.20 -11.56 -21.30
CA ARG A 814 -11.06 -12.17 -21.98
C ARG A 814 -10.92 -13.68 -21.68
N ASP A 815 -11.26 -14.10 -20.47
CA ASP A 815 -11.27 -15.52 -20.10
C ASP A 815 -12.48 -16.27 -20.68
N GLU A 816 -13.66 -15.64 -20.79
CA GLU A 816 -14.84 -16.22 -21.45
C GLU A 816 -14.68 -16.30 -22.98
N GLU A 817 -14.01 -15.34 -23.62
CA GLU A 817 -13.69 -15.39 -25.06
C GLU A 817 -12.55 -16.35 -25.41
N ARG A 818 -11.77 -16.80 -24.44
CA ARG A 818 -10.68 -17.78 -24.61
C ARG A 818 -11.04 -19.21 -24.21
N GLN A 819 -12.23 -19.44 -23.65
CA GLN A 819 -12.82 -20.76 -23.46
C GLN A 819 -13.72 -21.12 -24.64
#